data_43bcc6580572ada41f5538625928129f
#
_entry.id   43bcc6580572ada41f5538625928129f
#
_cell.length_a   1.000
_cell.length_b   1.000
_cell.length_c   1.000
_cell.angle_alpha   90.00
_cell.angle_beta   90.00
_cell.angle_gamma   90.00
#
_symmetry.space_group_name_H-M   'P 1'
#
loop_
_entity.id
_entity.type
_entity.pdbx_description
1 polymer ?
#
loop_
_entity_poly.entity_id
_entity_poly.type
_entity_poly.pdbx_seq_one_letter_code
_entity_poly.pdbx_strand_id
1 'polypeptide(L)'
;MRYLFPTGKGYQRKWLGQDVLSGVVIAAVSIPISMGYAQIAGLPAVYGLYGSLLPVILFALLSTSPQFIFGVDAAPAAMIGGVLGGMGIAMGSAEAERVVPVLTFYVGIWLLLFALLRAGRVLRFVSTSVMGGFISGICCTIILMQLPKLMGGTAGTGELPELVRHLLRVQVHPLSLGLGAAALVILLAAKRLRPKFPMAIVVMGLGALATVLFDLPGHGVACLGAVEPGLPALHLPDWSAVSLTEGLGSSLPVAVVIMAETLLAESSFAMRDGYEIRDSQELLAFAAANLGAGMVGCCPVNGSVSRSSMNVQYRGKTQAVSLVAAAGMAAVLLWGSGLIRLLPVPVLTAIVISALLGAVEFDMAHRLLRADRKELAIFLAAFLGVLVLGTIYGVVIGVLLSFVDVIRRASQPSRELLGVISGQPGFYPLGRMSQAHSLEGVVLYRFSGGLFFANIDRFQKDVENCVKPGIRAVIVDASGIVSVDLTSAERLVLLYRRLKEQGVRLYLTEHIGQVNGELRRFGAGELIEEGAVRRTLYAALEDCGAAEGEVKQWIPEEMRHAVPELLRQTQELEWAYGEEAQSKLDAMTGQVLQTLEETEPEQRGQELESLLERGRWQGVIDRDAVLQHLEEHLAELSRLLERSEDAVLLELEQERERVTEALRRQHPEIASYLAAHREELEQRFQRKYPEAAQHIHELRQRLHQPTEEETKEQR
;
A
#
# COMPACT_ATOMS: atom_id res chain seq x y z
N MET A 1 -11.44 20.41 15.95
CA MET A 1 -11.88 20.99 14.66
C MET A 1 -11.09 20.52 13.42
N ARG A 2 -9.95 19.80 13.55
CA ARG A 2 -9.18 19.30 12.37
C ARG A 2 -9.84 18.15 11.59
N TYR A 3 -10.83 17.49 12.16
CA TYR A 3 -11.47 16.28 11.62
C TYR A 3 -12.89 16.54 11.04
N LEU A 4 -13.46 17.74 11.23
CA LEU A 4 -14.79 18.04 10.74
C LEU A 4 -14.72 18.62 9.32
N PHE A 5 -15.52 18.06 8.42
CA PHE A 5 -15.65 18.39 7.01
C PHE A 5 -14.30 18.49 6.28
N PRO A 6 -13.51 17.40 6.23
CA PRO A 6 -12.17 17.41 5.64
C PRO A 6 -12.18 17.80 4.17
N THR A 7 -13.23 17.37 3.43
CA THR A 7 -13.39 17.61 2.00
C THR A 7 -13.78 19.07 1.65
N GLY A 8 -14.22 19.84 2.64
CA GLY A 8 -14.52 21.27 2.48
C GLY A 8 -13.28 22.18 2.56
N LYS A 9 -12.11 21.64 2.96
CA LYS A 9 -10.88 22.42 3.01
C LYS A 9 -10.43 22.81 1.62
N GLY A 10 -10.26 24.14 1.39
CA GLY A 10 -9.90 24.65 0.07
C GLY A 10 -11.06 24.67 -0.93
N TYR A 11 -12.31 24.67 -0.45
CA TYR A 11 -13.49 24.75 -1.30
C TYR A 11 -13.47 25.98 -2.22
N GLN A 12 -13.65 25.74 -3.52
CA GLN A 12 -13.65 26.80 -4.52
C GLN A 12 -15.08 27.09 -4.97
N ARG A 13 -15.49 28.38 -4.97
CA ARG A 13 -16.85 28.79 -5.39
C ARG A 13 -17.27 28.29 -6.77
N LYS A 14 -16.31 28.05 -7.68
CA LYS A 14 -16.57 27.46 -9.01
C LYS A 14 -17.10 26.03 -8.97
N TRP A 15 -16.91 25.30 -7.87
CA TRP A 15 -17.43 23.93 -7.70
C TRP A 15 -18.89 23.90 -7.25
N LEU A 16 -19.41 25.00 -6.71
CA LEU A 16 -20.75 25.07 -6.13
C LEU A 16 -21.83 24.58 -7.12
N GLY A 17 -21.79 25.03 -8.35
CA GLY A 17 -22.76 24.63 -9.37
C GLY A 17 -22.73 23.13 -9.67
N GLN A 18 -21.54 22.52 -9.67
CA GLN A 18 -21.36 21.08 -9.89
C GLN A 18 -21.84 20.28 -8.68
N ASP A 19 -21.48 20.69 -7.48
CA ASP A 19 -21.87 20.02 -6.24
C ASP A 19 -23.37 20.12 -6.02
N VAL A 20 -23.99 21.27 -6.28
CA VAL A 20 -25.45 21.44 -6.21
C VAL A 20 -26.17 20.57 -7.24
N LEU A 21 -25.74 20.59 -8.51
CA LEU A 21 -26.35 19.76 -9.55
C LEU A 21 -26.24 18.28 -9.20
N SER A 22 -25.04 17.82 -8.83
CA SER A 22 -24.84 16.44 -8.42
C SER A 22 -25.67 16.08 -7.19
N GLY A 23 -25.71 16.95 -6.19
CA GLY A 23 -26.51 16.75 -4.97
C GLY A 23 -28.00 16.61 -5.24
N VAL A 24 -28.56 17.42 -6.13
CA VAL A 24 -29.98 17.32 -6.55
C VAL A 24 -30.24 16.00 -7.29
N VAL A 25 -29.34 15.58 -8.19
CA VAL A 25 -29.46 14.29 -8.88
C VAL A 25 -29.43 13.14 -7.87
N ILE A 26 -28.46 13.18 -6.93
CA ILE A 26 -28.32 12.15 -5.89
C ILE A 26 -29.55 12.12 -4.98
N ALA A 27 -30.09 13.26 -4.57
CA ALA A 27 -31.35 13.33 -3.78
C ALA A 27 -32.48 12.62 -4.51
N ALA A 28 -32.69 13.02 -5.77
CA ALA A 28 -33.79 12.49 -6.59
C ALA A 28 -33.70 10.95 -6.77
N VAL A 29 -32.50 10.45 -7.06
CA VAL A 29 -32.26 9.02 -7.28
C VAL A 29 -32.30 8.23 -5.95
N SER A 30 -31.90 8.85 -4.84
CA SER A 30 -31.94 8.23 -3.52
C SER A 30 -33.34 7.95 -3.02
N ILE A 31 -34.38 8.70 -3.44
CA ILE A 31 -35.77 8.48 -3.01
C ILE A 31 -36.19 7.04 -3.26
N PRO A 32 -36.26 6.52 -4.51
CA PRO A 32 -36.76 5.17 -4.76
C PRO A 32 -35.82 4.10 -4.22
N ILE A 33 -34.50 4.35 -4.26
CA ILE A 33 -33.50 3.40 -3.80
C ILE A 33 -33.65 3.18 -2.30
N SER A 34 -33.66 4.25 -1.53
CA SER A 34 -33.72 4.18 -0.07
C SER A 34 -35.09 3.60 0.41
N MET A 35 -36.17 3.99 -0.23
CA MET A 35 -37.50 3.43 0.05
C MET A 35 -37.55 1.92 -0.21
N GLY A 36 -37.01 1.48 -1.35
CA GLY A 36 -37.02 0.06 -1.73
C GLY A 36 -36.16 -0.80 -0.81
N TYR A 37 -35.01 -0.31 -0.39
CA TYR A 37 -34.11 -1.05 0.52
C TYR A 37 -34.61 -1.06 1.97
N ALA A 38 -35.25 0.00 2.44
CA ALA A 38 -35.91 -0.03 3.73
C ALA A 38 -36.99 -1.14 3.81
N GLN A 39 -37.75 -1.33 2.74
CA GLN A 39 -38.74 -2.43 2.66
C GLN A 39 -38.08 -3.82 2.68
N ILE A 40 -36.94 -3.99 2.02
CA ILE A 40 -36.12 -5.22 2.07
C ILE A 40 -35.60 -5.48 3.49
N ALA A 41 -35.25 -4.42 4.22
CA ALA A 41 -34.84 -4.50 5.62
C ALA A 41 -36.01 -4.71 6.61
N GLY A 42 -37.24 -4.88 6.11
CA GLY A 42 -38.43 -5.10 6.94
C GLY A 42 -39.06 -3.84 7.54
N LEU A 43 -38.71 -2.66 7.03
CA LEU A 43 -39.23 -1.37 7.49
C LEU A 43 -40.24 -0.77 6.48
N PRO A 44 -41.18 0.06 6.92
CA PRO A 44 -41.95 0.93 6.03
C PRO A 44 -41.03 1.81 5.18
N ALA A 45 -41.42 2.09 3.93
CA ALA A 45 -40.61 2.78 2.94
C ALA A 45 -40.09 4.15 3.39
N VAL A 46 -40.85 4.88 4.22
CA VAL A 46 -40.48 6.21 4.73
C VAL A 46 -39.18 6.21 5.53
N TYR A 47 -38.87 5.15 6.26
CA TYR A 47 -37.64 5.04 7.05
C TYR A 47 -36.39 5.06 6.17
N GLY A 48 -36.48 4.63 4.91
CA GLY A 48 -35.41 4.77 3.95
C GLY A 48 -35.10 6.22 3.62
N LEU A 49 -36.10 7.09 3.55
CA LEU A 49 -35.89 8.53 3.36
C LEU A 49 -35.29 9.16 4.61
N TYR A 50 -35.69 8.72 5.81
CA TYR A 50 -35.07 9.15 7.08
C TYR A 50 -33.58 8.79 7.15
N GLY A 51 -33.20 7.60 6.66
CA GLY A 51 -31.82 7.16 6.52
C GLY A 51 -30.98 7.98 5.52
N SER A 52 -31.65 8.78 4.70
CA SER A 52 -31.00 9.69 3.75
C SER A 52 -30.80 11.13 4.28
N LEU A 53 -31.07 11.37 5.57
CA LEU A 53 -30.89 12.66 6.24
C LEU A 53 -29.70 12.65 7.20
N LEU A 54 -29.95 12.38 8.48
CA LEU A 54 -28.94 12.43 9.54
C LEU A 54 -27.71 11.55 9.25
N PRO A 55 -27.85 10.30 8.82
CA PRO A 55 -26.70 9.46 8.47
C PRO A 55 -25.81 10.06 7.39
N VAL A 56 -26.42 10.60 6.34
CA VAL A 56 -25.69 11.21 5.20
C VAL A 56 -24.96 12.47 5.65
N ILE A 57 -25.57 13.30 6.52
CA ILE A 57 -24.94 14.50 7.08
C ILE A 57 -23.73 14.11 7.95
N LEU A 58 -23.90 13.11 8.84
CA LEU A 58 -22.81 12.66 9.70
C LEU A 58 -21.64 12.07 8.90
N PHE A 59 -21.93 11.28 7.87
CA PHE A 59 -20.90 10.80 6.94
C PHE A 59 -20.19 11.97 6.24
N ALA A 60 -20.92 12.90 5.65
CA ALA A 60 -20.36 14.04 4.92
C ALA A 60 -19.43 14.90 5.80
N LEU A 61 -19.76 15.03 7.09
CA LEU A 61 -18.95 15.83 8.03
C LEU A 61 -17.65 15.13 8.46
N LEU A 62 -17.56 13.81 8.41
CA LEU A 62 -16.44 13.04 8.93
C LEU A 62 -15.59 12.38 7.85
N SER A 63 -16.17 12.06 6.69
CA SER A 63 -15.49 11.37 5.60
C SER A 63 -14.37 12.22 4.98
N THR A 64 -13.28 11.55 4.60
CA THR A 64 -12.17 12.12 3.83
C THR A 64 -12.34 11.92 2.32
N SER A 65 -13.29 11.09 1.89
CA SER A 65 -13.61 10.87 0.49
C SER A 65 -14.47 12.01 -0.06
N PRO A 66 -14.01 12.73 -1.10
CA PRO A 66 -14.76 13.85 -1.66
C PRO A 66 -15.96 13.43 -2.52
N GLN A 67 -15.95 12.21 -3.06
CA GLN A 67 -16.89 11.80 -4.11
C GLN A 67 -17.78 10.63 -3.73
N PHE A 68 -17.44 9.89 -2.69
CA PHE A 68 -18.17 8.69 -2.31
C PHE A 68 -19.47 9.05 -1.59
N ILE A 69 -20.57 8.41 -1.99
CA ILE A 69 -21.91 8.67 -1.45
C ILE A 69 -22.32 7.52 -0.54
N PHE A 70 -22.79 7.89 0.65
CA PHE A 70 -23.22 6.97 1.71
C PHE A 70 -24.73 7.06 1.93
N GLY A 71 -25.37 5.98 2.35
CA GLY A 71 -26.80 5.96 2.64
C GLY A 71 -27.40 4.54 2.61
N VAL A 72 -28.71 4.42 2.62
CA VAL A 72 -29.40 3.11 2.58
C VAL A 72 -29.04 2.36 1.30
N ASP A 73 -28.56 1.11 1.43
CA ASP A 73 -28.12 0.30 0.28
C ASP A 73 -28.51 -1.18 0.42
N ALA A 74 -28.35 -1.94 -0.67
CA ALA A 74 -28.93 -3.28 -0.84
C ALA A 74 -28.37 -4.32 0.14
N ALA A 75 -27.04 -4.43 0.27
CA ALA A 75 -26.41 -5.51 1.02
C ALA A 75 -26.77 -5.49 2.52
N PRO A 76 -26.59 -4.39 3.26
CA PRO A 76 -27.00 -4.34 4.66
C PRO A 76 -28.51 -4.52 4.85
N ALA A 77 -29.33 -3.95 3.92
CA ALA A 77 -30.78 -4.09 3.98
C ALA A 77 -31.21 -5.56 3.85
N ALA A 78 -30.66 -6.29 2.88
CA ALA A 78 -30.94 -7.71 2.70
C ALA A 78 -30.47 -8.56 3.89
N MET A 79 -29.32 -8.25 4.46
CA MET A 79 -28.80 -8.94 5.64
C MET A 79 -29.71 -8.76 6.86
N ILE A 80 -30.19 -7.54 7.11
CA ILE A 80 -31.14 -7.26 8.20
C ILE A 80 -32.44 -7.99 7.96
N GLY A 81 -32.95 -8.00 6.72
CA GLY A 81 -34.13 -8.79 6.36
C GLY A 81 -33.94 -10.28 6.63
N GLY A 82 -32.74 -10.83 6.35
CA GLY A 82 -32.37 -12.20 6.68
C GLY A 82 -32.33 -12.46 8.20
N VAL A 83 -31.78 -11.51 8.98
CA VAL A 83 -31.76 -11.57 10.45
C VAL A 83 -33.17 -11.60 11.02
N LEU A 84 -34.06 -10.71 10.56
CA LEU A 84 -35.47 -10.71 10.98
C LEU A 84 -36.16 -12.05 10.67
N GLY A 85 -35.90 -12.61 9.46
CA GLY A 85 -36.42 -13.92 9.07
C GLY A 85 -35.92 -15.04 9.99
N GLY A 86 -34.64 -15.01 10.39
CA GLY A 86 -34.05 -15.93 11.36
C GLY A 86 -34.60 -15.81 12.78
N MET A 87 -35.02 -14.60 13.18
CA MET A 87 -35.70 -14.32 14.45
C MET A 87 -37.21 -14.63 14.38
N GLY A 88 -37.77 -14.98 13.22
CA GLY A 88 -39.21 -15.23 13.03
C GLY A 88 -40.07 -13.96 12.99
N ILE A 89 -39.46 -12.79 12.80
CA ILE A 89 -40.13 -11.47 12.80
C ILE A 89 -40.65 -11.18 11.39
N ALA A 90 -41.93 -10.87 11.28
CA ALA A 90 -42.55 -10.56 9.99
C ALA A 90 -42.09 -9.19 9.45
N MET A 91 -41.79 -9.13 8.16
CA MET A 91 -41.42 -7.89 7.46
C MET A 91 -42.58 -6.86 7.54
N GLY A 92 -42.25 -5.60 7.84
CA GLY A 92 -43.22 -4.50 7.96
C GLY A 92 -44.08 -4.55 9.24
N SER A 93 -43.73 -5.41 10.21
CA SER A 93 -44.42 -5.47 11.51
C SER A 93 -43.93 -4.37 12.46
N ALA A 94 -44.78 -4.01 13.43
CA ALA A 94 -44.36 -3.09 14.51
C ALA A 94 -43.17 -3.60 15.33
N GLU A 95 -42.94 -4.90 15.36
CA GLU A 95 -41.81 -5.54 15.99
C GLU A 95 -40.53 -5.27 15.17
N ALA A 96 -40.57 -5.42 13.84
CA ALA A 96 -39.47 -5.09 12.96
C ALA A 96 -39.05 -3.61 13.07
N GLU A 97 -40.04 -2.69 13.21
CA GLU A 97 -39.76 -1.26 13.41
C GLU A 97 -39.03 -0.95 14.72
N ARG A 98 -39.15 -1.80 15.75
CA ARG A 98 -38.38 -1.67 17.01
C ARG A 98 -37.04 -2.36 16.97
N VAL A 99 -36.97 -3.54 16.33
CA VAL A 99 -35.76 -4.38 16.30
C VAL A 99 -34.66 -3.81 15.36
N VAL A 100 -35.07 -3.40 14.14
CA VAL A 100 -34.12 -2.95 13.11
C VAL A 100 -33.27 -1.76 13.57
N PRO A 101 -33.80 -0.70 14.19
CA PRO A 101 -32.99 0.41 14.70
C PRO A 101 -31.97 0.01 15.76
N VAL A 102 -32.30 -0.98 16.62
CA VAL A 102 -31.37 -1.52 17.62
C VAL A 102 -30.22 -2.24 16.95
N LEU A 103 -30.51 -3.13 15.99
CA LEU A 103 -29.43 -3.81 15.21
C LEU A 103 -28.57 -2.82 14.47
N THR A 104 -29.18 -1.79 13.87
CA THR A 104 -28.46 -0.71 13.18
C THR A 104 -27.51 0.05 14.10
N PHE A 105 -27.95 0.34 15.32
CA PHE A 105 -27.11 1.01 16.31
C PHE A 105 -25.93 0.11 16.75
N TYR A 106 -26.16 -1.19 16.94
CA TYR A 106 -25.07 -2.15 17.22
C TYR A 106 -24.09 -2.26 16.04
N VAL A 107 -24.54 -2.20 14.81
CA VAL A 107 -23.66 -2.08 13.64
C VAL A 107 -22.75 -0.85 13.77
N GLY A 108 -23.33 0.30 14.16
CA GLY A 108 -22.56 1.53 14.42
C GLY A 108 -21.51 1.34 15.53
N ILE A 109 -21.82 0.63 16.61
CA ILE A 109 -20.87 0.31 17.70
C ILE A 109 -19.73 -0.57 17.17
N TRP A 110 -20.03 -1.62 16.39
CA TRP A 110 -18.99 -2.48 15.79
C TRP A 110 -18.07 -1.70 14.86
N LEU A 111 -18.61 -0.83 14.00
CA LEU A 111 -17.82 0.01 13.11
C LEU A 111 -16.94 1.00 13.89
N LEU A 112 -17.43 1.54 15.01
CA LEU A 112 -16.64 2.37 15.92
C LEU A 112 -15.46 1.56 16.51
N LEU A 113 -15.71 0.34 16.96
CA LEU A 113 -14.69 -0.57 17.46
C LEU A 113 -13.65 -0.88 16.37
N PHE A 114 -14.09 -1.15 15.14
CA PHE A 114 -13.20 -1.38 14.00
C PHE A 114 -12.36 -0.14 13.67
N ALA A 115 -12.92 1.07 13.81
CA ALA A 115 -12.16 2.32 13.65
C ALA A 115 -11.04 2.44 14.70
N LEU A 116 -11.36 2.16 15.98
CA LEU A 116 -10.40 2.21 17.08
C LEU A 116 -9.29 1.17 16.96
N LEU A 117 -9.63 -0.06 16.56
CA LEU A 117 -8.72 -1.16 16.29
C LEU A 117 -7.95 -1.00 14.97
N ARG A 118 -8.28 0.02 14.17
CA ARG A 118 -7.71 0.26 12.83
C ARG A 118 -7.85 -0.94 11.89
N ALA A 119 -8.99 -1.64 11.97
CA ALA A 119 -9.26 -2.86 11.22
C ALA A 119 -9.22 -2.66 9.69
N GLY A 120 -9.47 -1.46 9.19
CA GLY A 120 -9.37 -1.12 7.75
C GLY A 120 -8.00 -1.42 7.12
N ARG A 121 -6.93 -1.54 7.92
CA ARG A 121 -5.60 -1.90 7.41
C ARG A 121 -5.55 -3.28 6.74
N VAL A 122 -6.41 -4.21 7.17
CA VAL A 122 -6.47 -5.55 6.59
C VAL A 122 -6.89 -5.49 5.12
N LEU A 123 -7.71 -4.53 4.74
CA LEU A 123 -8.18 -4.39 3.36
C LEU A 123 -7.13 -3.85 2.39
N ARG A 124 -6.02 -3.29 2.87
CA ARG A 124 -4.88 -2.86 2.04
C ARG A 124 -4.16 -4.03 1.35
N PHE A 125 -4.37 -5.25 1.83
CA PHE A 125 -3.83 -6.47 1.20
C PHE A 125 -4.70 -6.97 0.04
N VAL A 126 -5.81 -6.30 -0.27
CA VAL A 126 -6.69 -6.66 -1.38
C VAL A 126 -6.15 -6.10 -2.69
N SER A 127 -5.88 -6.97 -3.66
CA SER A 127 -5.35 -6.54 -4.96
C SER A 127 -6.43 -5.81 -5.79
N THR A 128 -5.98 -4.97 -6.73
CA THR A 128 -6.87 -4.24 -7.64
C THR A 128 -7.76 -5.18 -8.46
N SER A 129 -7.25 -6.35 -8.85
CA SER A 129 -8.02 -7.37 -9.58
C SER A 129 -9.16 -7.95 -8.75
N VAL A 130 -8.93 -8.21 -7.45
CA VAL A 130 -9.98 -8.64 -6.52
C VAL A 130 -11.04 -7.54 -6.37
N MET A 131 -10.62 -6.29 -6.19
CA MET A 131 -11.53 -5.16 -6.04
C MET A 131 -12.42 -4.96 -7.27
N GLY A 132 -11.83 -5.00 -8.46
CA GLY A 132 -12.58 -4.88 -9.72
C GLY A 132 -13.58 -6.02 -9.93
N GLY A 133 -13.18 -7.27 -9.63
CA GLY A 133 -14.07 -8.44 -9.66
C GLY A 133 -15.21 -8.32 -8.65
N PHE A 134 -14.91 -7.92 -7.43
CA PHE A 134 -15.85 -7.71 -6.35
C PHE A 134 -16.92 -6.65 -6.70
N ILE A 135 -16.49 -5.45 -7.11
CA ILE A 135 -17.40 -4.37 -7.49
C ILE A 135 -18.28 -4.78 -8.68
N SER A 136 -17.69 -5.44 -9.69
CA SER A 136 -18.43 -5.94 -10.84
C SER A 136 -19.45 -6.99 -10.43
N GLY A 137 -19.10 -7.88 -9.51
CA GLY A 137 -20.02 -8.88 -8.92
C GLY A 137 -21.21 -8.24 -8.23
N ILE A 138 -20.96 -7.26 -7.33
CA ILE A 138 -22.02 -6.51 -6.64
C ILE A 138 -22.92 -5.80 -7.64
N CYS A 139 -22.35 -5.09 -8.61
CA CYS A 139 -23.15 -4.39 -9.62
C CYS A 139 -24.07 -5.34 -10.38
N CYS A 140 -23.54 -6.50 -10.82
CA CYS A 140 -24.35 -7.52 -11.50
C CYS A 140 -25.44 -8.12 -10.59
N THR A 141 -25.11 -8.41 -9.34
CA THR A 141 -26.10 -8.90 -8.35
C THR A 141 -27.23 -7.89 -8.18
N ILE A 142 -26.92 -6.61 -7.97
CA ILE A 142 -27.96 -5.57 -7.80
C ILE A 142 -28.78 -5.40 -9.09
N ILE A 143 -28.16 -5.46 -10.26
CA ILE A 143 -28.89 -5.42 -11.55
C ILE A 143 -29.88 -6.57 -11.61
N LEU A 144 -29.47 -7.80 -11.30
CA LEU A 144 -30.35 -8.98 -11.27
C LEU A 144 -31.49 -8.83 -10.27
N MET A 145 -31.22 -8.25 -9.09
CA MET A 145 -32.25 -7.94 -8.09
C MET A 145 -33.30 -6.92 -8.60
N GLN A 146 -32.89 -5.98 -9.43
CA GLN A 146 -33.75 -4.91 -9.95
C GLN A 146 -34.50 -5.29 -11.23
N LEU A 147 -34.04 -6.26 -12.02
CA LEU A 147 -34.69 -6.66 -13.28
C LEU A 147 -36.20 -7.03 -13.12
N PRO A 148 -36.64 -7.75 -12.06
CA PRO A 148 -38.05 -8.02 -11.85
C PRO A 148 -38.92 -6.76 -11.71
N LYS A 149 -38.38 -5.70 -11.05
CA LYS A 149 -39.10 -4.42 -10.92
C LYS A 149 -39.26 -3.70 -12.27
N LEU A 150 -38.29 -3.86 -13.18
CA LEU A 150 -38.39 -3.33 -14.53
C LEU A 150 -39.57 -3.99 -15.30
N MET A 151 -39.84 -5.26 -15.00
CA MET A 151 -40.94 -6.06 -15.58
C MET A 151 -42.30 -5.85 -14.91
N GLY A 152 -42.36 -5.07 -13.84
CA GLY A 152 -43.57 -4.83 -13.06
C GLY A 152 -43.76 -5.72 -11.84
N GLY A 153 -42.77 -6.55 -11.51
CA GLY A 153 -42.73 -7.38 -10.31
C GLY A 153 -42.08 -6.70 -9.10
N THR A 154 -41.80 -7.50 -8.06
CA THR A 154 -41.03 -7.08 -6.87
C THR A 154 -39.55 -7.32 -7.03
N ALA A 155 -38.71 -6.66 -6.21
CA ALA A 155 -37.28 -6.91 -6.22
C ALA A 155 -36.96 -8.38 -5.93
N GLY A 156 -35.97 -8.92 -6.61
CA GLY A 156 -35.38 -10.22 -6.23
C GLY A 156 -34.57 -10.09 -4.94
N THR A 157 -34.52 -11.19 -4.19
CA THR A 157 -33.70 -11.31 -2.98
C THR A 157 -32.95 -12.64 -2.99
N GLY A 158 -31.85 -12.74 -2.22
CA GLY A 158 -31.06 -13.96 -2.11
C GLY A 158 -29.91 -14.04 -3.10
N GLU A 159 -29.37 -15.25 -3.28
CA GLU A 159 -28.23 -15.57 -4.12
C GLU A 159 -28.62 -15.79 -5.60
N LEU A 160 -27.63 -15.91 -6.48
CA LEU A 160 -27.86 -16.04 -7.93
C LEU A 160 -28.92 -17.08 -8.32
N PRO A 161 -28.95 -18.33 -7.75
CA PRO A 161 -29.98 -19.31 -8.12
C PRO A 161 -31.41 -18.86 -7.76
N GLU A 162 -31.55 -18.14 -6.65
CA GLU A 162 -32.81 -17.61 -6.18
C GLU A 162 -33.25 -16.42 -7.02
N LEU A 163 -32.33 -15.52 -7.33
CA LEU A 163 -32.57 -14.36 -8.21
C LEU A 163 -33.01 -14.79 -9.61
N VAL A 164 -32.33 -15.80 -10.20
CA VAL A 164 -32.69 -16.34 -11.49
C VAL A 164 -34.08 -17.01 -11.44
N ARG A 165 -34.34 -17.82 -10.39
CA ARG A 165 -35.63 -18.46 -10.20
C ARG A 165 -36.76 -17.43 -10.02
N HIS A 166 -36.51 -16.37 -9.27
CA HIS A 166 -37.44 -15.27 -9.07
C HIS A 166 -37.73 -14.56 -10.40
N LEU A 167 -36.69 -14.23 -11.17
CA LEU A 167 -36.77 -13.57 -12.47
C LEU A 167 -37.60 -14.39 -13.47
N LEU A 168 -37.43 -15.73 -13.50
CA LEU A 168 -38.15 -16.63 -14.40
C LEU A 168 -39.62 -16.79 -14.01
N ARG A 169 -39.99 -16.48 -12.76
CA ARG A 169 -41.39 -16.58 -12.24
C ARG A 169 -42.17 -15.27 -12.31
N VAL A 170 -41.48 -14.15 -12.57
CA VAL A 170 -42.13 -12.84 -12.66
C VAL A 170 -43.13 -12.82 -13.82
N GLN A 171 -44.37 -12.43 -13.53
CA GLN A 171 -45.34 -12.11 -14.57
C GLN A 171 -44.97 -10.77 -15.21
N VAL A 172 -44.64 -10.79 -16.49
CA VAL A 172 -44.24 -9.59 -17.21
C VAL A 172 -45.46 -8.71 -17.47
N HIS A 173 -45.42 -7.49 -16.93
CA HIS A 173 -46.42 -6.47 -17.25
C HIS A 173 -45.92 -5.66 -18.45
N PRO A 174 -46.56 -5.76 -19.65
CA PRO A 174 -45.99 -5.20 -20.89
C PRO A 174 -45.75 -3.69 -20.84
N LEU A 175 -46.65 -2.94 -20.20
CA LEU A 175 -46.55 -1.49 -20.07
C LEU A 175 -45.35 -1.09 -19.15
N SER A 176 -45.18 -1.81 -18.04
CA SER A 176 -44.04 -1.59 -17.14
C SER A 176 -42.73 -1.89 -17.84
N LEU A 177 -42.61 -3.02 -18.52
CA LEU A 177 -41.42 -3.39 -19.28
C LEU A 177 -41.13 -2.39 -20.41
N GLY A 178 -42.17 -1.99 -21.16
CA GLY A 178 -42.02 -0.98 -22.23
C GLY A 178 -41.52 0.36 -21.70
N LEU A 179 -42.10 0.85 -20.60
CA LEU A 179 -41.70 2.10 -19.95
C LEU A 179 -40.28 2.03 -19.39
N GLY A 180 -39.93 0.95 -18.69
CA GLY A 180 -38.62 0.73 -18.13
C GLY A 180 -37.55 0.55 -19.21
N ALA A 181 -37.81 -0.23 -20.24
CA ALA A 181 -36.91 -0.43 -21.35
C ALA A 181 -36.66 0.87 -22.14
N ALA A 182 -37.73 1.65 -22.42
CA ALA A 182 -37.57 2.97 -23.07
C ALA A 182 -36.73 3.92 -22.24
N ALA A 183 -36.98 4.00 -20.91
CA ALA A 183 -36.19 4.80 -20.00
C ALA A 183 -34.72 4.36 -20.00
N LEU A 184 -34.45 3.05 -19.95
CA LEU A 184 -33.08 2.51 -19.95
C LEU A 184 -32.34 2.83 -21.26
N VAL A 185 -33.00 2.65 -22.41
CA VAL A 185 -32.43 2.98 -23.72
C VAL A 185 -32.12 4.47 -23.80
N ILE A 186 -33.02 5.35 -23.38
CA ILE A 186 -32.80 6.80 -23.35
C ILE A 186 -31.59 7.16 -22.47
N LEU A 187 -31.48 6.56 -21.29
CA LEU A 187 -30.39 6.82 -20.34
C LEU A 187 -29.05 6.36 -20.92
N LEU A 188 -28.98 5.15 -21.51
CA LEU A 188 -27.76 4.62 -22.11
C LEU A 188 -27.34 5.41 -23.35
N ALA A 189 -28.29 5.78 -24.20
CA ALA A 189 -28.04 6.63 -25.37
C ALA A 189 -27.54 8.04 -24.94
N ALA A 190 -28.19 8.63 -23.94
CA ALA A 190 -27.80 9.93 -23.42
C ALA A 190 -26.41 9.89 -22.77
N LYS A 191 -26.05 8.82 -22.05
CA LYS A 191 -24.73 8.62 -21.48
C LYS A 191 -23.63 8.61 -22.57
N ARG A 192 -23.95 8.08 -23.75
CA ARG A 192 -23.02 8.04 -24.88
C ARG A 192 -22.96 9.37 -25.64
N LEU A 193 -24.10 10.03 -25.85
CA LEU A 193 -24.21 11.24 -26.66
C LEU A 193 -23.94 12.54 -25.88
N ARG A 194 -24.43 12.63 -24.63
CA ARG A 194 -24.33 13.81 -23.76
C ARG A 194 -24.06 13.42 -22.30
N PRO A 195 -22.88 12.91 -21.97
CA PRO A 195 -22.58 12.35 -20.64
C PRO A 195 -22.66 13.35 -19.48
N LYS A 196 -22.64 14.66 -19.80
CA LYS A 196 -22.71 15.74 -18.80
C LYS A 196 -24.13 16.19 -18.46
N PHE A 197 -25.11 15.74 -19.24
CA PHE A 197 -26.50 16.20 -19.06
C PHE A 197 -27.23 15.30 -18.05
N PRO A 198 -27.97 15.88 -17.04
CA PRO A 198 -28.61 15.12 -15.97
C PRO A 198 -29.89 14.42 -16.46
N MET A 199 -29.72 13.49 -17.41
CA MET A 199 -30.85 12.79 -18.07
C MET A 199 -31.69 11.98 -17.07
N ALA A 200 -31.11 11.53 -15.95
CA ALA A 200 -31.85 10.82 -14.92
C ALA A 200 -33.02 11.65 -14.34
N ILE A 201 -32.80 12.94 -14.08
CA ILE A 201 -33.85 13.86 -13.61
C ILE A 201 -34.92 14.05 -14.69
N VAL A 202 -34.51 14.23 -15.95
CA VAL A 202 -35.45 14.41 -17.07
C VAL A 202 -36.30 13.17 -17.26
N VAL A 203 -35.72 11.99 -17.29
CA VAL A 203 -36.42 10.71 -17.44
C VAL A 203 -37.37 10.48 -16.25
N MET A 204 -36.95 10.85 -15.04
CA MET A 204 -37.81 10.78 -13.84
C MET A 204 -39.00 11.76 -13.94
N GLY A 205 -38.74 13.01 -14.36
CA GLY A 205 -39.81 13.99 -14.55
C GLY A 205 -40.80 13.59 -15.67
N LEU A 206 -40.28 13.06 -16.76
CA LEU A 206 -41.14 12.51 -17.85
C LEU A 206 -41.94 11.30 -17.37
N GLY A 207 -41.38 10.43 -16.51
CA GLY A 207 -42.10 9.33 -15.89
C GLY A 207 -43.23 9.79 -15.00
N ALA A 208 -43.00 10.81 -14.15
CA ALA A 208 -44.05 11.42 -13.32
C ALA A 208 -45.14 12.09 -14.17
N LEU A 209 -44.73 12.81 -15.22
CA LEU A 209 -45.70 13.41 -16.15
C LEU A 209 -46.55 12.32 -16.88
N ALA A 210 -45.95 11.25 -17.30
CA ALA A 210 -46.65 10.12 -17.91
C ALA A 210 -47.64 9.49 -16.93
N THR A 211 -47.27 9.40 -15.65
CA THR A 211 -48.17 8.90 -14.60
C THR A 211 -49.45 9.74 -14.49
N VAL A 212 -49.30 11.09 -14.57
CA VAL A 212 -50.47 12.00 -14.50
C VAL A 212 -51.29 11.98 -15.78
N LEU A 213 -50.63 11.95 -16.97
CA LEU A 213 -51.32 12.03 -18.26
C LEU A 213 -52.04 10.74 -18.66
N PHE A 214 -51.46 9.57 -18.31
CA PHE A 214 -51.92 8.27 -18.75
C PHE A 214 -52.48 7.41 -17.61
N ASP A 215 -52.65 7.95 -16.40
CA ASP A 215 -53.07 7.20 -15.22
C ASP A 215 -52.40 5.81 -15.13
N LEU A 216 -51.08 5.83 -15.08
CA LEU A 216 -50.26 4.59 -15.07
C LEU A 216 -50.67 3.61 -13.95
N PRO A 217 -51.00 4.08 -12.72
CA PRO A 217 -51.54 3.19 -11.67
C PRO A 217 -52.84 2.47 -12.08
N GLY A 218 -53.77 3.19 -12.72
CA GLY A 218 -55.04 2.60 -13.25
C GLY A 218 -54.77 1.53 -14.31
N HIS A 219 -53.64 1.57 -14.99
CA HIS A 219 -53.18 0.58 -15.97
C HIS A 219 -52.25 -0.50 -15.39
N GLY A 220 -52.13 -0.59 -14.07
CA GLY A 220 -51.37 -1.65 -13.38
C GLY A 220 -49.87 -1.41 -13.28
N VAL A 221 -49.37 -0.23 -13.63
CA VAL A 221 -47.95 0.13 -13.44
C VAL A 221 -47.73 0.51 -11.98
N ALA A 222 -46.80 -0.17 -11.31
CA ALA A 222 -46.45 0.16 -9.93
C ALA A 222 -45.78 1.53 -9.83
N CYS A 223 -46.30 2.38 -8.94
CA CYS A 223 -45.73 3.63 -8.53
C CYS A 223 -45.29 3.60 -7.07
N LEU A 224 -44.46 4.54 -6.64
CA LEU A 224 -44.09 4.65 -5.23
C LEU A 224 -45.34 5.00 -4.40
N GLY A 225 -45.38 4.44 -3.18
CA GLY A 225 -46.50 4.72 -2.27
C GLY A 225 -46.54 6.15 -1.75
N ALA A 226 -47.66 6.54 -1.17
CA ALA A 226 -47.75 7.81 -0.47
C ALA A 226 -46.86 7.81 0.77
N VAL A 227 -46.19 8.93 1.00
CA VAL A 227 -45.34 9.15 2.17
C VAL A 227 -45.96 10.28 3.01
N GLU A 228 -46.10 10.02 4.31
CA GLU A 228 -46.56 11.08 5.23
C GLU A 228 -45.48 12.19 5.33
N PRO A 229 -45.89 13.46 5.26
CA PRO A 229 -44.98 14.57 5.38
C PRO A 229 -44.44 14.71 6.80
N GLY A 230 -43.13 14.93 6.95
CA GLY A 230 -42.51 15.17 8.25
C GLY A 230 -41.02 14.74 8.28
N LEU A 231 -40.27 15.38 9.15
CA LEU A 231 -38.90 14.99 9.44
C LEU A 231 -38.87 13.88 10.50
N PRO A 232 -37.87 12.98 10.48
CA PRO A 232 -37.73 11.95 11.50
C PRO A 232 -37.53 12.55 12.89
N ALA A 233 -38.24 11.97 13.88
CA ALA A 233 -37.94 12.24 15.27
C ALA A 233 -36.65 11.53 15.67
N LEU A 234 -35.79 12.21 16.42
CA LEU A 234 -34.58 11.65 16.99
C LEU A 234 -34.94 10.94 18.29
N HIS A 235 -34.71 9.64 18.35
CA HIS A 235 -34.93 8.84 19.56
C HIS A 235 -33.84 7.76 19.69
N LEU A 236 -33.53 7.38 20.92
CA LEU A 236 -32.68 6.21 21.13
C LEU A 236 -33.49 4.94 20.81
N PRO A 237 -32.83 3.93 20.24
CA PRO A 237 -33.48 2.65 19.99
C PRO A 237 -34.05 2.01 21.25
N ASP A 238 -35.11 1.23 21.10
CA ASP A 238 -35.70 0.47 22.19
C ASP A 238 -34.85 -0.76 22.53
N TRP A 239 -33.95 -0.62 23.48
CA TRP A 239 -33.03 -1.68 23.90
C TRP A 239 -33.69 -2.94 24.42
N SER A 240 -34.99 -2.87 24.77
CA SER A 240 -35.76 -4.04 25.23
C SER A 240 -36.22 -4.94 24.07
N ALA A 241 -36.12 -4.44 22.82
CA ALA A 241 -36.59 -5.17 21.64
C ALA A 241 -35.72 -6.38 21.28
N VAL A 242 -34.44 -6.36 21.63
CA VAL A 242 -33.46 -7.44 21.32
C VAL A 242 -32.50 -7.62 22.49
N SER A 243 -32.19 -8.87 22.85
CA SER A 243 -31.16 -9.13 23.88
C SER A 243 -29.80 -8.65 23.41
N LEU A 244 -28.94 -8.17 24.34
CA LEU A 244 -27.61 -7.62 24.03
C LEU A 244 -26.75 -8.62 23.25
N THR A 245 -26.74 -9.87 23.67
CA THR A 245 -25.93 -10.93 23.06
C THR A 245 -26.38 -11.26 21.64
N GLU A 246 -27.69 -11.36 21.43
CA GLU A 246 -28.27 -11.65 20.12
C GLU A 246 -28.11 -10.46 19.16
N GLY A 247 -28.36 -9.24 19.66
CA GLY A 247 -28.20 -8.02 18.87
C GLY A 247 -26.75 -7.79 18.43
N LEU A 248 -25.77 -7.94 19.33
CA LEU A 248 -24.36 -7.84 18.97
C LEU A 248 -23.92 -8.98 18.04
N GLY A 249 -24.38 -10.22 18.28
CA GLY A 249 -24.03 -11.35 17.42
C GLY A 249 -24.58 -11.21 16.00
N SER A 250 -25.85 -10.80 15.85
CA SER A 250 -26.50 -10.65 14.54
C SER A 250 -26.03 -9.42 13.76
N SER A 251 -25.59 -8.37 14.45
CA SER A 251 -25.10 -7.12 13.82
C SER A 251 -23.64 -7.19 13.36
N LEU A 252 -22.81 -8.05 13.96
CA LEU A 252 -21.39 -8.18 13.61
C LEU A 252 -21.14 -8.51 12.13
N PRO A 253 -21.79 -9.53 11.52
CA PRO A 253 -21.61 -9.80 10.10
C PRO A 253 -21.99 -8.62 9.21
N VAL A 254 -23.04 -7.88 9.57
CA VAL A 254 -23.46 -6.68 8.83
C VAL A 254 -22.40 -5.59 8.89
N ALA A 255 -21.83 -5.34 10.07
CA ALA A 255 -20.75 -4.37 10.24
C ALA A 255 -19.48 -4.75 9.45
N VAL A 256 -19.12 -6.03 9.43
CA VAL A 256 -17.99 -6.54 8.64
C VAL A 256 -18.20 -6.30 7.15
N VAL A 257 -19.42 -6.56 6.65
CA VAL A 257 -19.75 -6.33 5.23
C VAL A 257 -19.69 -4.85 4.90
N ILE A 258 -20.31 -3.98 5.72
CA ILE A 258 -20.25 -2.53 5.50
C ILE A 258 -18.80 -2.04 5.48
N MET A 259 -17.97 -2.47 6.43
CA MET A 259 -16.54 -2.12 6.45
C MET A 259 -15.84 -2.56 5.16
N ALA A 260 -15.98 -3.84 4.79
CA ALA A 260 -15.25 -4.41 3.66
C ALA A 260 -15.74 -3.83 2.32
N GLU A 261 -17.04 -3.87 2.08
CA GLU A 261 -17.67 -3.41 0.83
C GLU A 261 -17.42 -1.92 0.59
N THR A 262 -17.66 -1.10 1.62
CA THR A 262 -17.52 0.35 1.48
C THR A 262 -16.08 0.78 1.31
N LEU A 263 -15.15 0.31 2.17
CA LEU A 263 -13.74 0.71 2.06
C LEU A 263 -13.11 0.21 0.75
N LEU A 264 -13.45 -0.99 0.27
CA LEU A 264 -12.98 -1.50 -1.01
C LEU A 264 -13.48 -0.66 -2.18
N ALA A 265 -14.80 -0.37 -2.20
CA ALA A 265 -15.40 0.46 -3.22
C ALA A 265 -14.80 1.88 -3.19
N GLU A 266 -14.73 2.49 -2.01
CA GLU A 266 -14.19 3.83 -1.79
C GLU A 266 -12.71 3.93 -2.21
N SER A 267 -11.90 2.94 -1.86
CA SER A 267 -10.50 2.83 -2.28
C SER A 267 -10.37 2.74 -3.81
N SER A 268 -11.28 2.02 -4.48
CA SER A 268 -11.31 1.95 -5.94
C SER A 268 -11.60 3.31 -6.58
N PHE A 269 -12.58 4.06 -6.05
CA PHE A 269 -12.85 5.42 -6.51
C PHE A 269 -11.68 6.36 -6.24
N ALA A 270 -11.06 6.26 -5.06
CA ALA A 270 -9.90 7.05 -4.68
C ALA A 270 -8.72 6.84 -5.62
N MET A 271 -8.40 5.58 -5.93
CA MET A 271 -7.33 5.24 -6.89
C MET A 271 -7.63 5.74 -8.31
N ARG A 272 -8.88 5.58 -8.77
CA ARG A 272 -9.29 6.00 -10.11
C ARG A 272 -9.22 7.53 -10.30
N ASP A 273 -9.65 8.29 -9.28
CA ASP A 273 -9.79 9.73 -9.35
C ASP A 273 -8.64 10.49 -8.68
N GLY A 274 -7.62 9.77 -8.15
CA GLY A 274 -6.35 10.31 -7.68
C GLY A 274 -6.42 11.07 -6.35
N TYR A 275 -7.26 10.61 -5.40
CA TYR A 275 -7.29 11.16 -4.04
C TYR A 275 -7.01 10.09 -2.99
N GLU A 276 -6.64 10.50 -1.79
CA GLU A 276 -6.35 9.61 -0.67
C GLU A 276 -7.48 9.60 0.35
N ILE A 277 -7.78 8.43 0.89
CA ILE A 277 -8.70 8.21 2.00
C ILE A 277 -7.95 7.75 3.24
N ARG A 278 -8.53 8.02 4.40
CA ARG A 278 -7.98 7.59 5.69
C ARG A 278 -8.88 6.51 6.30
N ASP A 279 -8.51 5.24 6.12
CA ASP A 279 -9.33 4.07 6.49
C ASP A 279 -9.98 4.19 7.88
N SER A 280 -9.20 4.57 8.92
CA SER A 280 -9.74 4.70 10.29
C SER A 280 -10.72 5.87 10.44
N GLN A 281 -10.56 6.95 9.67
CA GLN A 281 -11.47 8.09 9.69
C GLN A 281 -12.75 7.76 8.90
N GLU A 282 -12.63 7.01 7.80
CA GLU A 282 -13.80 6.51 7.07
C GLU A 282 -14.63 5.58 7.95
N LEU A 283 -14.00 4.62 8.64
CA LEU A 283 -14.70 3.76 9.60
C LEU A 283 -15.42 4.55 10.70
N LEU A 284 -14.81 5.66 11.17
CA LEU A 284 -15.47 6.56 12.11
C LEU A 284 -16.69 7.25 11.48
N ALA A 285 -16.60 7.65 10.22
CA ALA A 285 -17.72 8.23 9.47
C ALA A 285 -18.84 7.21 9.28
N PHE A 286 -18.51 5.95 8.93
CA PHE A 286 -19.48 4.86 8.82
C PHE A 286 -20.17 4.56 10.15
N ALA A 287 -19.38 4.54 11.25
CA ALA A 287 -19.91 4.35 12.60
C ALA A 287 -20.91 5.45 12.97
N ALA A 288 -20.52 6.72 12.80
CA ALA A 288 -21.37 7.85 13.12
C ALA A 288 -22.66 7.85 12.28
N ALA A 289 -22.56 7.52 10.99
CA ALA A 289 -23.72 7.42 10.11
C ALA A 289 -24.68 6.29 10.55
N ASN A 290 -24.15 5.11 10.92
CA ASN A 290 -24.98 3.98 11.37
C ASN A 290 -25.61 4.22 12.76
N LEU A 291 -24.88 4.88 13.68
CA LEU A 291 -25.46 5.34 14.94
C LEU A 291 -26.60 6.32 14.69
N GLY A 292 -26.39 7.29 13.78
CA GLY A 292 -27.43 8.22 13.36
C GLY A 292 -28.61 7.55 12.67
N ALA A 293 -28.37 6.50 11.86
CA ALA A 293 -29.43 5.71 11.22
C ALA A 293 -30.32 5.01 12.24
N GLY A 294 -29.73 4.38 13.26
CA GLY A 294 -30.46 3.79 14.38
C GLY A 294 -31.30 4.82 15.13
N MET A 295 -30.79 6.06 15.32
CA MET A 295 -31.50 7.15 16.00
C MET A 295 -32.70 7.71 15.23
N VAL A 296 -32.70 7.59 13.90
CA VAL A 296 -33.87 8.00 13.07
C VAL A 296 -34.78 6.82 12.69
N GLY A 297 -34.58 5.66 13.31
CA GLY A 297 -35.37 4.47 13.08
C GLY A 297 -35.08 3.72 11.79
N CYS A 298 -33.95 4.01 11.12
CA CYS A 298 -33.63 3.41 9.83
C CYS A 298 -32.81 2.11 9.99
N CYS A 299 -32.75 1.33 8.90
CA CYS A 299 -31.83 0.19 8.75
C CYS A 299 -30.38 0.67 8.54
N PRO A 300 -29.39 -0.25 8.64
CA PRO A 300 -28.00 0.10 8.45
C PRO A 300 -27.74 0.72 7.08
N VAL A 301 -26.85 1.72 7.07
CA VAL A 301 -26.44 2.47 5.89
C VAL A 301 -25.05 2.06 5.45
N ASN A 302 -24.82 2.14 4.14
CA ASN A 302 -23.58 1.68 3.50
C ASN A 302 -23.14 2.65 2.40
N GLY A 303 -21.92 2.46 1.93
CA GLY A 303 -21.43 3.14 0.75
C GLY A 303 -22.11 2.67 -0.53
N SER A 304 -22.55 3.60 -1.36
CA SER A 304 -23.31 3.26 -2.58
C SER A 304 -22.46 3.47 -3.84
N VAL A 305 -22.05 2.37 -4.47
CA VAL A 305 -21.31 2.38 -5.74
C VAL A 305 -22.10 3.07 -6.84
N SER A 306 -23.42 2.82 -6.93
CA SER A 306 -24.30 3.38 -7.97
C SER A 306 -24.41 4.91 -7.85
N ARG A 307 -24.66 5.43 -6.63
CA ARG A 307 -24.77 6.86 -6.37
C ARG A 307 -23.42 7.56 -6.50
N SER A 308 -22.33 6.93 -6.06
CA SER A 308 -20.97 7.44 -6.22
C SER A 308 -20.57 7.54 -7.70
N SER A 309 -20.92 6.53 -8.52
CA SER A 309 -20.70 6.57 -9.97
C SER A 309 -21.45 7.73 -10.63
N MET A 310 -22.69 7.99 -10.20
CA MET A 310 -23.45 9.16 -10.67
C MET A 310 -22.81 10.47 -10.21
N ASN A 311 -22.37 10.55 -8.95
CA ASN A 311 -21.66 11.72 -8.46
C ASN A 311 -20.44 12.06 -9.31
N VAL A 312 -19.62 11.06 -9.62
CA VAL A 312 -18.46 11.22 -10.53
C VAL A 312 -18.90 11.66 -11.94
N GLN A 313 -19.96 11.05 -12.47
CA GLN A 313 -20.51 11.41 -13.78
C GLN A 313 -20.93 12.88 -13.85
N TYR A 314 -21.55 13.41 -12.79
CA TYR A 314 -21.98 14.81 -12.69
C TYR A 314 -20.89 15.74 -12.12
N ARG A 315 -19.68 15.21 -11.89
CA ARG A 315 -18.47 15.94 -11.49
C ARG A 315 -18.57 16.60 -10.12
N GLY A 316 -19.29 16.01 -9.18
CA GLY A 316 -19.26 16.44 -7.79
C GLY A 316 -17.83 16.42 -7.25
N LYS A 317 -17.47 17.46 -6.50
CA LYS A 317 -16.08 17.72 -6.07
C LYS A 317 -15.85 17.53 -4.59
N THR A 318 -16.90 17.63 -3.78
CA THR A 318 -16.79 17.57 -2.32
C THR A 318 -18.02 16.91 -1.70
N GLN A 319 -17.95 16.60 -0.41
CA GLN A 319 -19.10 16.12 0.36
C GLN A 319 -20.22 17.17 0.51
N ALA A 320 -20.07 18.39 -0.01
CA ALA A 320 -21.17 19.32 -0.18
C ALA A 320 -22.32 18.71 -1.02
N VAL A 321 -21.98 17.82 -1.96
CA VAL A 321 -22.95 17.00 -2.71
C VAL A 321 -23.90 16.25 -1.77
N SER A 322 -23.37 15.56 -0.77
CA SER A 322 -24.15 14.82 0.22
C SER A 322 -24.99 15.74 1.11
N LEU A 323 -24.45 16.89 1.48
CA LEU A 323 -25.23 17.90 2.24
C LEU A 323 -26.38 18.49 1.41
N VAL A 324 -26.15 18.78 0.13
CA VAL A 324 -27.21 19.22 -0.79
C VAL A 324 -28.24 18.09 -0.99
N ALA A 325 -27.79 16.84 -1.13
CA ALA A 325 -28.68 15.71 -1.24
C ALA A 325 -29.55 15.52 0.01
N ALA A 326 -28.98 15.65 1.20
CA ALA A 326 -29.73 15.62 2.45
C ALA A 326 -30.74 16.78 2.57
N ALA A 327 -30.32 18.01 2.19
CA ALA A 327 -31.25 19.15 2.16
C ALA A 327 -32.38 18.97 1.15
N GLY A 328 -32.07 18.42 -0.04
CA GLY A 328 -33.10 18.04 -1.03
C GLY A 328 -34.07 16.99 -0.50
N MET A 329 -33.56 15.98 0.23
CA MET A 329 -34.38 14.96 0.86
C MET A 329 -35.27 15.54 1.96
N ALA A 330 -34.75 16.47 2.78
CA ALA A 330 -35.54 17.18 3.78
C ALA A 330 -36.67 18.00 3.13
N ALA A 331 -36.38 18.71 2.03
CA ALA A 331 -37.36 19.44 1.27
C ALA A 331 -38.47 18.53 0.70
N VAL A 332 -38.09 17.35 0.20
CA VAL A 332 -39.05 16.34 -0.31
C VAL A 332 -39.94 15.80 0.81
N LEU A 333 -39.38 15.51 1.99
CA LEU A 333 -40.16 15.04 3.14
C LEU A 333 -41.11 16.09 3.69
N LEU A 334 -40.75 17.39 3.63
CA LEU A 334 -41.59 18.46 4.16
C LEU A 334 -42.68 18.89 3.15
N TRP A 335 -42.34 18.97 1.86
CA TRP A 335 -43.23 19.59 0.85
C TRP A 335 -43.50 18.70 -0.37
N GLY A 336 -42.63 17.70 -0.63
CA GLY A 336 -42.65 16.92 -1.87
C GLY A 336 -43.26 15.57 -1.79
N SER A 337 -43.83 15.16 -0.65
CA SER A 337 -44.42 13.81 -0.43
C SER A 337 -45.47 13.46 -1.48
N GLY A 338 -46.27 14.42 -1.91
CA GLY A 338 -47.28 14.26 -2.97
C GLY A 338 -46.67 13.95 -4.36
N LEU A 339 -45.44 14.36 -4.66
CA LEU A 339 -44.76 14.05 -5.92
C LEU A 339 -44.19 12.64 -5.95
N ILE A 340 -43.82 12.08 -4.80
CA ILE A 340 -43.22 10.74 -4.71
C ILE A 340 -44.21 9.68 -5.27
N ARG A 341 -45.49 9.78 -4.96
CA ARG A 341 -46.51 8.85 -5.45
C ARG A 341 -46.68 8.78 -6.97
N LEU A 342 -46.18 9.82 -7.69
CA LEU A 342 -46.28 9.89 -9.16
C LEU A 342 -45.08 9.23 -9.85
N LEU A 343 -44.09 8.74 -9.12
CA LEU A 343 -42.89 8.16 -9.69
C LEU A 343 -43.11 6.67 -10.05
N PRO A 344 -43.06 6.29 -11.34
CA PRO A 344 -43.24 4.89 -11.74
C PRO A 344 -42.00 4.06 -11.44
N VAL A 345 -42.16 2.95 -10.73
CA VAL A 345 -41.08 2.04 -10.32
C VAL A 345 -40.23 1.57 -11.49
N PRO A 346 -40.75 1.18 -12.68
CA PRO A 346 -39.92 0.76 -13.79
C PRO A 346 -38.93 1.82 -14.29
N VAL A 347 -39.34 3.10 -14.31
CA VAL A 347 -38.47 4.20 -14.73
C VAL A 347 -37.31 4.41 -13.72
N LEU A 348 -37.63 4.35 -12.43
CA LEU A 348 -36.62 4.50 -11.36
C LEU A 348 -35.62 3.34 -11.38
N THR A 349 -36.15 2.12 -11.62
CA THR A 349 -35.32 0.92 -11.78
C THR A 349 -34.34 1.04 -12.98
N ALA A 350 -34.83 1.58 -14.10
CA ALA A 350 -33.98 1.83 -15.28
C ALA A 350 -32.82 2.82 -14.95
N ILE A 351 -33.08 3.85 -14.13
CA ILE A 351 -32.04 4.80 -13.67
C ILE A 351 -30.97 4.07 -12.85
N VAL A 352 -31.37 3.21 -11.92
CA VAL A 352 -30.44 2.42 -11.08
C VAL A 352 -29.60 1.47 -11.93
N ILE A 353 -30.23 0.69 -12.82
CA ILE A 353 -29.53 -0.23 -13.73
C ILE A 353 -28.53 0.52 -14.63
N SER A 354 -28.94 1.65 -15.20
CA SER A 354 -28.05 2.47 -16.04
C SER A 354 -26.81 2.95 -15.29
N ALA A 355 -26.94 3.32 -14.02
CA ALA A 355 -25.82 3.73 -13.18
C ALA A 355 -24.87 2.58 -12.91
N LEU A 356 -25.38 1.42 -12.50
CA LEU A 356 -24.62 0.21 -12.17
C LEU A 356 -23.86 -0.36 -13.37
N LEU A 357 -24.46 -0.36 -14.56
CA LEU A 357 -23.77 -0.76 -15.79
C LEU A 357 -22.50 0.08 -16.05
N GLY A 358 -22.46 1.32 -15.58
CA GLY A 358 -21.28 2.17 -15.67
C GLY A 358 -20.21 1.90 -14.60
N ALA A 359 -20.53 1.14 -13.57
CA ALA A 359 -19.60 0.78 -12.49
C ALA A 359 -19.00 -0.62 -12.66
N VAL A 360 -19.52 -1.45 -13.57
CA VAL A 360 -18.93 -2.75 -13.92
C VAL A 360 -17.60 -2.53 -14.62
N GLU A 361 -16.55 -3.15 -14.13
CA GLU A 361 -15.15 -2.98 -14.60
C GLU A 361 -14.82 -3.86 -15.83
N PHE A 362 -15.61 -3.72 -16.92
CA PHE A 362 -15.38 -4.46 -18.17
C PHE A 362 -14.00 -4.19 -18.80
N ASP A 363 -13.55 -2.94 -18.74
CA ASP A 363 -12.26 -2.53 -19.30
C ASP A 363 -11.09 -3.17 -18.53
N MET A 364 -11.24 -3.34 -17.22
CA MET A 364 -10.26 -4.05 -16.41
C MET A 364 -10.19 -5.52 -16.80
N ALA A 365 -11.32 -6.21 -16.87
CA ALA A 365 -11.37 -7.62 -17.29
C ALA A 365 -10.71 -7.82 -18.66
N HIS A 366 -10.98 -6.92 -19.63
CA HIS A 366 -10.38 -6.99 -20.96
C HIS A 366 -8.86 -6.73 -20.94
N ARG A 367 -8.37 -5.80 -20.11
CA ARG A 367 -6.92 -5.57 -19.94
C ARG A 367 -6.24 -6.78 -19.31
N LEU A 368 -6.84 -7.37 -18.26
CA LEU A 368 -6.30 -8.54 -17.59
C LEU A 368 -6.24 -9.77 -18.51
N LEU A 369 -7.23 -9.96 -19.39
CA LEU A 369 -7.24 -11.04 -20.39
C LEU A 369 -6.00 -11.01 -21.29
N ARG A 370 -5.49 -9.81 -21.59
CA ARG A 370 -4.30 -9.61 -22.45
C ARG A 370 -2.99 -9.57 -21.67
N ALA A 371 -3.01 -9.05 -20.45
CA ALA A 371 -1.81 -8.78 -19.65
C ALA A 371 -1.41 -9.95 -18.77
N ASP A 372 -2.33 -10.48 -17.95
CA ASP A 372 -2.05 -11.57 -16.99
C ASP A 372 -3.30 -12.42 -16.74
N ARG A 373 -3.26 -13.65 -17.27
CA ARG A 373 -4.35 -14.62 -17.09
C ARG A 373 -4.60 -15.03 -15.64
N LYS A 374 -3.58 -14.92 -14.77
CA LYS A 374 -3.70 -15.27 -13.35
C LYS A 374 -4.48 -14.20 -12.60
N GLU A 375 -4.14 -12.94 -12.86
CA GLU A 375 -4.89 -11.80 -12.32
C GLU A 375 -6.35 -11.81 -12.82
N LEU A 376 -6.58 -12.21 -14.10
CA LEU A 376 -7.93 -12.43 -14.60
C LEU A 376 -8.67 -13.55 -13.86
N ALA A 377 -8.00 -14.66 -13.53
CA ALA A 377 -8.61 -15.74 -12.77
C ALA A 377 -9.00 -15.29 -11.36
N ILE A 378 -8.17 -14.44 -10.71
CA ILE A 378 -8.48 -13.84 -9.41
C ILE A 378 -9.69 -12.91 -9.52
N PHE A 379 -9.71 -12.04 -10.55
CA PHE A 379 -10.85 -11.17 -10.84
C PHE A 379 -12.15 -11.98 -11.00
N LEU A 380 -12.13 -13.02 -11.85
CA LEU A 380 -13.29 -13.88 -12.10
C LEU A 380 -13.72 -14.65 -10.86
N ALA A 381 -12.77 -15.13 -10.04
CA ALA A 381 -13.10 -15.84 -8.80
C ALA A 381 -13.77 -14.90 -7.79
N ALA A 382 -13.32 -13.66 -7.64
CA ALA A 382 -13.95 -12.65 -6.82
C ALA A 382 -15.34 -12.27 -7.37
N PHE A 383 -15.46 -12.05 -8.67
CA PHE A 383 -16.72 -11.76 -9.36
C PHE A 383 -17.77 -12.87 -9.17
N LEU A 384 -17.40 -14.11 -9.47
CA LEU A 384 -18.30 -15.27 -9.32
C LEU A 384 -18.58 -15.59 -7.85
N GLY A 385 -17.59 -15.39 -6.97
CA GLY A 385 -17.77 -15.54 -5.54
C GLY A 385 -18.88 -14.64 -5.00
N VAL A 386 -18.87 -13.36 -5.39
CA VAL A 386 -19.94 -12.41 -5.03
C VAL A 386 -21.28 -12.84 -5.63
N LEU A 387 -21.29 -13.18 -6.90
CA LEU A 387 -22.51 -13.44 -7.65
C LEU A 387 -23.23 -14.74 -7.21
N VAL A 388 -22.45 -15.79 -6.89
CA VAL A 388 -22.99 -17.14 -6.58
C VAL A 388 -23.13 -17.39 -5.10
N LEU A 389 -22.15 -16.94 -4.30
CA LEU A 389 -22.08 -17.22 -2.86
C LEU A 389 -22.47 -16.01 -2.00
N GLY A 390 -22.71 -14.87 -2.64
CA GLY A 390 -23.06 -13.62 -1.97
C GLY A 390 -21.86 -12.76 -1.59
N THR A 391 -22.13 -11.53 -1.18
CA THR A 391 -21.13 -10.47 -0.96
C THR A 391 -20.06 -10.85 0.08
N ILE A 392 -20.46 -11.48 1.20
CA ILE A 392 -19.54 -11.86 2.29
C ILE A 392 -18.50 -12.86 1.79
N TYR A 393 -18.97 -13.96 1.19
CA TYR A 393 -18.08 -15.00 0.68
C TYR A 393 -17.20 -14.51 -0.47
N GLY A 394 -17.73 -13.62 -1.33
CA GLY A 394 -16.96 -12.99 -2.39
C GLY A 394 -15.76 -12.18 -1.85
N VAL A 395 -15.97 -11.39 -0.78
CA VAL A 395 -14.89 -10.66 -0.11
C VAL A 395 -13.87 -11.63 0.48
N VAL A 396 -14.33 -12.62 1.24
CA VAL A 396 -13.42 -13.60 1.89
C VAL A 396 -12.59 -14.34 0.86
N ILE A 397 -13.21 -14.85 -0.21
CA ILE A 397 -12.51 -15.53 -1.31
C ILE A 397 -11.50 -14.58 -1.95
N GLY A 398 -11.88 -13.33 -2.24
CA GLY A 398 -11.01 -12.33 -2.82
C GLY A 398 -9.78 -12.04 -1.95
N VAL A 399 -9.99 -11.85 -0.66
CA VAL A 399 -8.89 -11.61 0.31
C VAL A 399 -7.98 -12.83 0.39
N LEU A 400 -8.52 -14.03 0.51
CA LEU A 400 -7.73 -15.27 0.57
C LEU A 400 -6.90 -15.47 -0.71
N LEU A 401 -7.49 -15.25 -1.88
CA LEU A 401 -6.77 -15.35 -3.16
C LEU A 401 -5.68 -14.30 -3.29
N SER A 402 -5.91 -13.08 -2.80
CA SER A 402 -4.90 -12.02 -2.75
C SER A 402 -3.71 -12.44 -1.87
N PHE A 403 -3.96 -12.99 -0.68
CA PHE A 403 -2.91 -13.51 0.18
C PHE A 403 -2.14 -14.67 -0.47
N VAL A 404 -2.85 -15.61 -1.09
CA VAL A 404 -2.22 -16.73 -1.82
C VAL A 404 -1.30 -16.21 -2.94
N ASP A 405 -1.75 -15.19 -3.70
CA ASP A 405 -0.92 -14.62 -4.77
C ASP A 405 0.31 -13.90 -4.24
N VAL A 406 0.17 -13.11 -3.15
CA VAL A 406 1.30 -12.43 -2.48
C VAL A 406 2.32 -13.46 -1.98
N ILE A 407 1.87 -14.50 -1.25
CA ILE A 407 2.75 -15.55 -0.76
C ILE A 407 3.45 -16.27 -1.91
N ARG A 408 2.71 -16.59 -2.98
CA ARG A 408 3.27 -17.27 -4.17
C ARG A 408 4.32 -16.40 -4.85
N ARG A 409 4.09 -15.10 -5.05
CA ARG A 409 5.07 -14.16 -5.64
C ARG A 409 6.32 -14.06 -4.76
N ALA A 410 6.15 -13.92 -3.45
CA ALA A 410 7.26 -13.90 -2.51
C ALA A 410 8.05 -15.22 -2.48
N SER A 411 7.37 -16.38 -2.60
CA SER A 411 8.01 -17.69 -2.63
C SER A 411 8.71 -18.01 -3.95
N GLN A 412 8.46 -17.24 -5.01
CA GLN A 412 9.03 -17.46 -6.34
C GLN A 412 9.66 -16.16 -6.89
N PRO A 413 10.68 -15.60 -6.21
CA PRO A 413 11.35 -14.42 -6.68
C PRO A 413 12.09 -14.67 -8.00
N SER A 414 12.42 -13.58 -8.71
CA SER A 414 13.23 -13.66 -9.93
C SER A 414 14.63 -14.16 -9.61
N ARG A 415 15.16 -15.02 -10.47
CA ARG A 415 16.44 -15.71 -10.32
C ARG A 415 17.13 -15.78 -11.67
N GLU A 416 18.38 -15.41 -11.71
CA GLU A 416 19.12 -15.33 -12.96
C GLU A 416 20.59 -15.72 -12.73
N LEU A 417 21.17 -16.44 -13.69
CA LEU A 417 22.62 -16.59 -13.78
C LEU A 417 23.17 -15.38 -14.53
N LEU A 418 24.24 -14.82 -13.98
CA LEU A 418 24.91 -13.68 -14.56
C LEU A 418 26.21 -14.10 -15.23
N GLY A 419 26.60 -13.33 -16.22
CA GLY A 419 27.85 -13.43 -16.92
C GLY A 419 28.36 -12.05 -17.31
N VAL A 420 29.41 -12.02 -18.10
CA VAL A 420 30.08 -10.82 -18.56
C VAL A 420 29.98 -10.69 -20.08
N ILE A 421 30.04 -9.46 -20.60
CA ILE A 421 30.11 -9.17 -22.04
C ILE A 421 31.45 -8.53 -22.32
N SER A 422 32.24 -9.11 -23.24
CA SER A 422 33.57 -8.59 -23.60
C SER A 422 33.52 -7.12 -24.00
N GLY A 423 34.34 -6.30 -23.32
CA GLY A 423 34.41 -4.87 -23.57
C GLY A 423 33.30 -4.01 -22.97
N GLN A 424 32.37 -4.59 -22.21
CA GLN A 424 31.30 -3.84 -21.52
C GLN A 424 31.38 -4.07 -20.02
N PRO A 425 31.46 -3.02 -19.20
CA PRO A 425 31.49 -3.15 -17.75
C PRO A 425 30.14 -3.62 -17.21
N GLY A 426 30.15 -4.52 -16.20
CA GLY A 426 28.97 -4.99 -15.49
C GLY A 426 28.65 -6.46 -15.68
N PHE A 427 27.59 -6.91 -15.00
CA PHE A 427 27.14 -8.30 -14.97
C PHE A 427 25.75 -8.42 -15.60
N TYR A 428 25.62 -9.29 -16.59
CA TYR A 428 24.48 -9.39 -17.47
C TYR A 428 23.80 -10.76 -17.37
N PRO A 429 22.46 -10.85 -17.43
CA PRO A 429 21.75 -12.11 -17.39
C PRO A 429 22.10 -13.00 -18.60
N LEU A 430 22.65 -14.20 -18.33
CA LEU A 430 23.01 -15.17 -19.37
C LEU A 430 21.80 -15.62 -20.23
N GLY A 431 20.62 -15.71 -19.61
CA GLY A 431 19.41 -16.14 -20.31
C GLY A 431 18.77 -15.09 -21.22
N ARG A 432 19.17 -13.81 -21.12
CA ARG A 432 18.57 -12.70 -21.87
C ARG A 432 19.48 -12.05 -22.88
N MET A 433 20.80 -12.18 -22.66
CA MET A 433 21.82 -11.54 -23.51
C MET A 433 22.68 -12.61 -24.16
N SER A 434 22.56 -12.76 -25.48
CA SER A 434 23.31 -13.77 -26.26
C SER A 434 24.82 -13.56 -26.29
N GLN A 435 25.28 -12.35 -25.99
CA GLN A 435 26.71 -11.97 -25.94
C GLN A 435 27.33 -12.20 -24.57
N ALA A 436 26.48 -12.44 -23.53
CA ALA A 436 26.98 -12.70 -22.19
C ALA A 436 27.49 -14.13 -22.07
N HIS A 437 28.67 -14.29 -21.47
CA HIS A 437 29.31 -15.59 -21.21
C HIS A 437 29.65 -15.74 -19.73
N SER A 438 29.69 -16.98 -19.26
CA SER A 438 30.06 -17.30 -17.87
C SER A 438 31.57 -17.14 -17.64
N LEU A 439 31.93 -16.77 -16.41
CA LEU A 439 33.32 -16.78 -15.97
C LEU A 439 33.81 -18.21 -15.71
N GLU A 440 35.09 -18.48 -15.98
CA GLU A 440 35.66 -19.80 -15.79
C GLU A 440 35.85 -20.13 -14.30
N GLY A 441 35.28 -21.25 -13.87
CA GLY A 441 35.38 -21.71 -12.49
C GLY A 441 34.52 -20.96 -11.46
N VAL A 442 33.76 -19.94 -11.87
CA VAL A 442 32.91 -19.13 -10.98
C VAL A 442 31.50 -19.02 -11.53
N VAL A 443 30.51 -19.17 -10.66
CA VAL A 443 29.11 -18.94 -10.99
C VAL A 443 28.62 -17.69 -10.28
N LEU A 444 28.07 -16.76 -11.06
CA LEU A 444 27.38 -15.60 -10.54
C LEU A 444 25.87 -15.86 -10.57
N TYR A 445 25.23 -15.84 -9.41
CA TYR A 445 23.81 -16.13 -9.25
C TYR A 445 23.10 -14.97 -8.57
N ARG A 446 22.08 -14.41 -9.21
CA ARG A 446 21.24 -13.33 -8.66
C ARG A 446 19.94 -13.90 -8.13
N PHE A 447 19.59 -13.49 -6.91
CA PHE A 447 18.33 -13.80 -6.26
C PHE A 447 17.64 -12.51 -5.82
N SER A 448 16.43 -12.23 -6.38
CA SER A 448 15.76 -10.95 -6.23
C SER A 448 14.54 -11.06 -5.29
N GLY A 449 14.77 -11.28 -4.00
CA GLY A 449 13.72 -11.32 -2.99
C GLY A 449 14.29 -11.65 -1.61
N GLY A 450 13.61 -11.20 -0.54
CA GLY A 450 14.00 -11.57 0.82
C GLY A 450 14.02 -13.10 1.00
N LEU A 451 14.97 -13.60 1.77
CA LEU A 451 15.07 -15.02 2.10
C LEU A 451 14.22 -15.35 3.31
N PHE A 452 13.29 -16.28 3.16
CA PHE A 452 12.42 -16.75 4.24
C PHE A 452 12.02 -18.20 4.05
N PHE A 453 11.40 -18.80 5.06
CA PHE A 453 11.09 -20.23 5.13
C PHE A 453 10.43 -20.82 3.86
N ALA A 454 9.68 -20.01 3.09
CA ALA A 454 8.97 -20.51 1.91
C ALA A 454 9.79 -20.51 0.62
N ASN A 455 10.96 -19.84 0.57
CA ASN A 455 11.77 -19.74 -0.63
C ASN A 455 13.22 -20.22 -0.47
N ILE A 456 13.71 -20.41 0.76
CA ILE A 456 15.08 -20.82 1.04
C ILE A 456 15.43 -22.18 0.42
N ASP A 457 14.52 -23.16 0.42
CA ASP A 457 14.75 -24.46 -0.20
C ASP A 457 15.02 -24.35 -1.72
N ARG A 458 14.38 -23.37 -2.36
CA ARG A 458 14.60 -23.09 -3.77
C ARG A 458 15.94 -22.43 -4.02
N PHE A 459 16.29 -21.44 -3.19
CA PHE A 459 17.61 -20.80 -3.21
C PHE A 459 18.72 -21.84 -3.03
N GLN A 460 18.61 -22.70 -2.02
CA GLN A 460 19.57 -23.77 -1.75
C GLN A 460 19.74 -24.70 -2.95
N LYS A 461 18.62 -25.20 -3.52
CA LYS A 461 18.66 -26.08 -4.70
C LYS A 461 19.28 -25.41 -5.92
N ASP A 462 18.99 -24.14 -6.13
CA ASP A 462 19.58 -23.40 -7.26
C ASP A 462 21.10 -23.29 -7.11
N VAL A 463 21.58 -22.91 -5.91
CA VAL A 463 23.01 -22.82 -5.61
C VAL A 463 23.69 -24.20 -5.74
N GLU A 464 23.10 -25.26 -5.16
CA GLU A 464 23.62 -26.63 -5.28
C GLU A 464 23.68 -27.11 -6.75
N ASN A 465 22.67 -26.77 -7.56
CA ASN A 465 22.64 -27.11 -8.99
C ASN A 465 23.67 -26.33 -9.82
N CYS A 466 24.16 -25.22 -9.33
CA CYS A 466 25.23 -24.47 -9.96
C CYS A 466 26.61 -25.12 -9.77
N VAL A 467 26.78 -25.95 -8.77
CA VAL A 467 28.04 -26.62 -8.45
C VAL A 467 28.23 -27.79 -9.40
N LYS A 468 29.03 -27.58 -10.44
CA LYS A 468 29.46 -28.57 -11.42
C LYS A 468 30.96 -28.82 -11.27
N PRO A 469 31.49 -29.99 -11.78
CA PRO A 469 32.95 -30.20 -11.82
C PRO A 469 33.68 -28.98 -12.45
N GLY A 470 34.69 -28.48 -11.75
CA GLY A 470 35.46 -27.31 -12.18
C GLY A 470 35.02 -25.99 -11.58
N ILE A 471 33.87 -25.92 -10.89
CA ILE A 471 33.44 -24.70 -10.18
C ILE A 471 34.15 -24.57 -8.84
N ARG A 472 34.81 -23.43 -8.63
CA ARG A 472 35.57 -23.10 -7.42
C ARG A 472 34.78 -22.22 -6.46
N ALA A 473 33.89 -21.40 -7.00
CA ALA A 473 33.09 -20.46 -6.21
C ALA A 473 31.70 -20.21 -6.80
N VAL A 474 30.73 -19.99 -5.91
CA VAL A 474 29.41 -19.46 -6.23
C VAL A 474 29.27 -18.11 -5.54
N ILE A 475 29.11 -17.06 -6.32
CA ILE A 475 28.93 -15.69 -5.84
C ILE A 475 27.48 -15.31 -6.05
N VAL A 476 26.79 -15.04 -4.94
CA VAL A 476 25.39 -14.62 -4.93
C VAL A 476 25.31 -13.12 -4.97
N ASP A 477 24.77 -12.57 -6.04
CA ASP A 477 24.31 -11.19 -6.06
C ASP A 477 23.01 -11.11 -5.23
N ALA A 478 23.16 -10.64 -4.03
CA ALA A 478 22.12 -10.52 -3.01
C ALA A 478 21.52 -9.11 -2.95
N SER A 479 21.70 -8.27 -3.98
CA SER A 479 21.14 -6.91 -4.03
C SER A 479 19.61 -6.87 -3.84
N GLY A 480 18.93 -7.93 -4.22
CA GLY A 480 17.50 -8.12 -3.99
C GLY A 480 17.15 -8.78 -2.65
N ILE A 481 18.13 -9.25 -1.87
CA ILE A 481 17.90 -9.85 -0.55
C ILE A 481 17.88 -8.75 0.50
N VAL A 482 16.67 -8.30 0.84
CA VAL A 482 16.47 -7.20 1.79
C VAL A 482 16.24 -7.66 3.23
N SER A 483 16.02 -8.96 3.45
CA SER A 483 15.81 -9.56 4.77
C SER A 483 16.10 -11.06 4.75
N VAL A 484 16.46 -11.61 5.91
CA VAL A 484 16.68 -13.04 6.14
C VAL A 484 15.97 -13.44 7.42
N ASP A 485 15.14 -14.50 7.40
CA ASP A 485 14.53 -15.04 8.61
C ASP A 485 15.40 -16.10 9.29
N LEU A 486 15.02 -16.54 10.50
CA LEU A 486 15.74 -17.54 11.28
C LEU A 486 15.98 -18.84 10.48
N THR A 487 14.93 -19.37 9.84
CA THR A 487 15.02 -20.60 9.06
C THR A 487 16.01 -20.48 7.90
N SER A 488 15.99 -19.34 7.22
CA SER A 488 16.92 -19.09 6.11
C SER A 488 18.36 -18.91 6.58
N ALA A 489 18.56 -18.22 7.72
CA ALA A 489 19.89 -18.06 8.30
C ALA A 489 20.52 -19.44 8.64
N GLU A 490 19.79 -20.32 9.33
CA GLU A 490 20.23 -21.68 9.64
C GLU A 490 20.54 -22.49 8.36
N ARG A 491 19.69 -22.39 7.35
CA ARG A 491 19.89 -23.08 6.06
C ARG A 491 21.08 -22.54 5.28
N LEU A 492 21.34 -21.22 5.34
CA LEU A 492 22.52 -20.61 4.72
C LEU A 492 23.80 -21.14 5.35
N VAL A 493 23.87 -21.27 6.68
CA VAL A 493 25.03 -21.85 7.37
C VAL A 493 25.25 -23.30 6.94
N LEU A 494 24.19 -24.10 6.88
CA LEU A 494 24.29 -25.50 6.44
C LEU A 494 24.74 -25.60 4.97
N LEU A 495 24.23 -24.75 4.10
CA LEU A 495 24.63 -24.68 2.70
C LEU A 495 26.10 -24.27 2.58
N TYR A 496 26.52 -23.24 3.31
CA TYR A 496 27.90 -22.76 3.34
C TYR A 496 28.88 -23.86 3.75
N ARG A 497 28.61 -24.53 4.88
CA ARG A 497 29.47 -25.63 5.37
C ARG A 497 29.55 -26.77 4.36
N ARG A 498 28.43 -27.18 3.76
CA ARG A 498 28.39 -28.25 2.74
C ARG A 498 29.20 -27.89 1.50
N LEU A 499 29.11 -26.65 1.01
CA LEU A 499 29.89 -26.20 -0.14
C LEU A 499 31.39 -26.12 0.19
N LYS A 500 31.73 -25.68 1.40
CA LYS A 500 33.11 -25.62 1.91
C LYS A 500 33.73 -27.02 1.98
N GLU A 501 32.98 -28.07 2.42
CA GLU A 501 33.41 -29.47 2.40
C GLU A 501 33.69 -29.98 0.97
N GLN A 502 32.96 -29.44 -0.02
CA GLN A 502 33.18 -29.76 -1.44
C GLN A 502 34.30 -28.91 -2.09
N GLY A 503 34.96 -28.06 -1.33
CA GLY A 503 35.99 -27.13 -1.83
C GLY A 503 35.45 -25.98 -2.66
N VAL A 504 34.16 -25.69 -2.56
CA VAL A 504 33.48 -24.57 -3.26
C VAL A 504 33.23 -23.43 -2.29
N ARG A 505 33.71 -22.23 -2.63
CA ARG A 505 33.46 -21.03 -1.84
C ARG A 505 32.08 -20.46 -2.15
N LEU A 506 31.32 -20.09 -1.12
CA LEU A 506 30.07 -19.35 -1.26
C LEU A 506 30.27 -17.91 -0.80
N TYR A 507 29.86 -16.97 -1.63
CA TYR A 507 29.85 -15.55 -1.27
C TYR A 507 28.45 -14.96 -1.39
N LEU A 508 28.09 -14.09 -0.43
CA LEU A 508 26.89 -13.23 -0.47
C LEU A 508 27.38 -11.79 -0.64
N THR A 509 26.91 -11.13 -1.72
CA THR A 509 27.42 -9.79 -2.09
C THR A 509 26.27 -8.83 -2.35
N GLU A 510 26.58 -7.52 -2.41
CA GLU A 510 25.67 -6.44 -2.81
C GLU A 510 24.43 -6.24 -1.89
N HIS A 511 24.24 -7.01 -0.83
CA HIS A 511 23.08 -6.86 0.05
C HIS A 511 23.25 -5.65 1.00
N ILE A 512 22.13 -5.19 1.56
CA ILE A 512 22.12 -4.07 2.51
C ILE A 512 22.69 -4.49 3.87
N GLY A 513 23.36 -3.57 4.59
CA GLY A 513 23.98 -3.85 5.89
C GLY A 513 23.04 -4.41 6.97
N GLN A 514 21.72 -4.12 6.88
CA GLN A 514 20.71 -4.71 7.77
C GLN A 514 20.74 -6.25 7.75
N VAL A 515 20.99 -6.87 6.59
CA VAL A 515 21.06 -8.33 6.44
C VAL A 515 22.19 -8.92 7.29
N ASN A 516 23.32 -8.23 7.41
CA ASN A 516 24.41 -8.65 8.28
C ASN A 516 23.99 -8.68 9.76
N GLY A 517 23.20 -7.68 10.21
CA GLY A 517 22.61 -7.66 11.54
C GLY A 517 21.65 -8.83 11.78
N GLU A 518 20.84 -9.18 10.77
CA GLU A 518 19.91 -10.32 10.83
C GLU A 518 20.67 -11.66 10.84
N LEU A 519 21.70 -11.83 10.00
CA LEU A 519 22.55 -13.03 9.99
C LEU A 519 23.19 -13.26 11.37
N ARG A 520 23.76 -12.23 12.00
CA ARG A 520 24.34 -12.33 13.35
C ARG A 520 23.28 -12.68 14.39
N ARG A 521 22.16 -11.97 14.38
CA ARG A 521 21.07 -12.15 15.33
C ARG A 521 20.47 -13.57 15.28
N PHE A 522 20.44 -14.17 14.08
CA PHE A 522 19.89 -15.51 13.88
C PHE A 522 20.94 -16.63 13.85
N GLY A 523 22.17 -16.36 14.36
CA GLY A 523 23.19 -17.39 14.54
C GLY A 523 23.99 -17.75 13.28
N ALA A 524 23.89 -16.94 12.21
CA ALA A 524 24.66 -17.11 10.99
C ALA A 524 25.87 -16.15 10.89
N GLY A 525 26.38 -15.65 12.03
CA GLY A 525 27.55 -14.76 12.10
C GLY A 525 28.82 -15.38 11.53
N GLU A 526 28.95 -16.71 11.55
CA GLU A 526 30.03 -17.49 10.91
C GLU A 526 30.26 -17.09 9.45
N LEU A 527 29.20 -16.80 8.69
CA LEU A 527 29.31 -16.38 7.29
C LEU A 527 30.08 -15.04 7.14
N ILE A 528 29.91 -14.13 8.11
CA ILE A 528 30.59 -12.86 8.13
C ILE A 528 32.04 -13.04 8.60
N GLU A 529 32.24 -13.80 9.68
CA GLU A 529 33.54 -14.01 10.33
C GLU A 529 34.51 -14.79 9.43
N GLU A 530 33.99 -15.76 8.66
CA GLU A 530 34.79 -16.55 7.71
C GLU A 530 34.90 -15.89 6.31
N GLY A 531 34.36 -14.68 6.14
CA GLY A 531 34.52 -13.91 4.90
C GLY A 531 33.67 -14.37 3.72
N ALA A 532 32.58 -15.11 3.99
CA ALA A 532 31.61 -15.45 2.96
C ALA A 532 30.70 -14.25 2.56
N VAL A 533 30.77 -13.16 3.31
CA VAL A 533 30.04 -11.92 3.04
C VAL A 533 31.01 -10.88 2.46
N ARG A 534 30.66 -10.31 1.31
CA ARG A 534 31.44 -9.25 0.66
C ARG A 534 30.55 -8.10 0.23
N ARG A 535 31.08 -6.88 0.28
CA ARG A 535 30.29 -5.71 -0.09
C ARG A 535 29.92 -5.71 -1.56
N THR A 536 30.86 -6.09 -2.43
CA THR A 536 30.67 -6.04 -3.88
C THR A 536 30.95 -7.40 -4.55
N LEU A 537 30.35 -7.61 -5.72
CA LEU A 537 30.67 -8.75 -6.59
C LEU A 537 32.17 -8.77 -6.97
N TYR A 538 32.75 -7.59 -7.19
CA TYR A 538 34.17 -7.47 -7.54
C TYR A 538 35.10 -7.95 -6.41
N ALA A 539 34.81 -7.61 -5.16
CA ALA A 539 35.60 -8.08 -4.02
C ALA A 539 35.58 -9.61 -3.91
N ALA A 540 34.42 -10.24 -4.14
CA ALA A 540 34.30 -11.69 -4.16
C ALA A 540 35.02 -12.34 -5.35
N LEU A 541 35.04 -11.69 -6.52
CA LEU A 541 35.78 -12.16 -7.69
C LEU A 541 37.28 -12.04 -7.50
N GLU A 542 37.76 -11.00 -6.85
CA GLU A 542 39.18 -10.84 -6.46
C GLU A 542 39.61 -11.96 -5.50
N ASP A 543 38.82 -12.22 -4.45
CA ASP A 543 39.08 -13.32 -3.50
C ASP A 543 39.17 -14.69 -4.15
N CYS A 544 38.43 -14.90 -5.26
CA CYS A 544 38.47 -16.13 -6.03
C CYS A 544 39.60 -16.20 -7.05
N GLY A 545 40.37 -15.13 -7.26
CA GLY A 545 41.34 -15.02 -8.36
C GLY A 545 40.65 -15.03 -9.74
N ALA A 546 39.39 -14.62 -9.84
CA ALA A 546 38.64 -14.55 -11.09
C ALA A 546 38.53 -13.12 -11.63
N ALA A 547 39.09 -12.15 -10.92
CA ALA A 547 39.15 -10.75 -11.37
C ALA A 547 40.31 -10.50 -12.37
N GLU A 548 40.90 -11.52 -12.96
CA GLU A 548 41.93 -11.40 -13.97
C GLU A 548 41.35 -11.15 -15.37
N GLY A 549 42.16 -10.54 -16.26
CA GLY A 549 41.75 -10.32 -17.66
C GLY A 549 40.76 -9.16 -17.84
N GLU A 550 39.65 -9.39 -18.54
CA GLU A 550 38.68 -8.36 -18.90
C GLU A 550 37.98 -7.72 -17.67
N VAL A 551 37.74 -8.48 -16.61
CA VAL A 551 37.08 -7.97 -15.38
C VAL A 551 37.94 -6.92 -14.69
N LYS A 552 39.26 -7.07 -14.70
CA LYS A 552 40.20 -6.11 -14.10
C LYS A 552 40.22 -4.77 -14.83
N GLN A 553 39.86 -4.74 -16.12
CA GLN A 553 39.80 -3.52 -16.92
C GLN A 553 38.51 -2.70 -16.64
N TRP A 554 37.46 -3.30 -16.05
CA TRP A 554 36.17 -2.62 -15.81
C TRP A 554 36.07 -1.98 -14.43
N ILE A 555 37.01 -2.21 -13.53
CA ILE A 555 37.06 -1.45 -12.28
C ILE A 555 37.38 0.00 -12.70
N PRO A 556 36.48 0.97 -12.46
CA PRO A 556 36.74 2.36 -12.80
C PRO A 556 38.12 2.79 -12.28
N GLU A 557 38.88 3.50 -13.10
CA GLU A 557 40.22 3.95 -12.74
C GLU A 557 40.21 4.79 -11.45
N GLU A 558 39.10 5.50 -11.22
CA GLU A 558 38.78 6.21 -9.99
C GLU A 558 38.66 5.28 -8.76
N MET A 559 38.17 4.07 -8.91
CA MET A 559 38.11 3.07 -7.82
C MET A 559 39.48 2.36 -7.61
N ARG A 560 40.35 2.32 -8.64
CA ARG A 560 41.65 1.72 -8.50
C ARG A 560 42.67 2.58 -7.73
N HIS A 561 42.47 3.89 -7.72
CA HIS A 561 43.43 4.85 -7.19
C HIS A 561 42.87 5.85 -6.17
N ALA A 562 41.58 5.97 -6.01
CA ALA A 562 40.95 7.08 -5.28
C ALA A 562 40.67 6.81 -3.80
N VAL A 563 40.68 5.55 -3.37
CA VAL A 563 40.40 5.24 -1.95
C VAL A 563 41.60 4.41 -1.43
N PRO A 564 42.36 4.91 -0.46
CA PRO A 564 43.38 4.11 0.21
C PRO A 564 42.75 2.79 0.68
N GLU A 565 43.46 1.69 0.49
CA GLU A 565 42.96 0.33 0.82
C GLU A 565 42.45 0.23 2.27
N LEU A 566 43.09 0.96 3.19
CA LEU A 566 42.63 1.06 4.58
C LEU A 566 41.21 1.66 4.69
N LEU A 567 40.88 2.65 3.88
CA LEU A 567 39.55 3.29 3.87
C LEU A 567 38.48 2.33 3.28
N ARG A 568 38.87 1.55 2.27
CA ARG A 568 38.02 0.50 1.69
C ARG A 568 37.72 -0.58 2.72
N GLN A 569 38.73 -1.04 3.45
CA GLN A 569 38.60 -2.04 4.51
C GLN A 569 37.77 -1.52 5.70
N THR A 570 37.95 -0.24 6.08
CA THR A 570 37.10 0.39 7.11
C THR A 570 35.67 0.44 6.69
N GLN A 571 35.37 0.78 5.43
CA GLN A 571 34.01 0.77 4.89
C GLN A 571 33.40 -0.65 4.80
N GLU A 572 34.20 -1.65 4.49
CA GLU A 572 33.80 -3.06 4.52
C GLU A 572 33.46 -3.51 5.95
N LEU A 573 34.27 -3.10 6.93
CA LEU A 573 34.02 -3.36 8.35
C LEU A 573 32.75 -2.68 8.85
N GLU A 574 32.57 -1.41 8.55
CA GLU A 574 31.33 -0.69 8.88
C GLU A 574 30.11 -1.35 8.25
N TRP A 575 30.20 -1.74 6.99
CA TRP A 575 29.12 -2.42 6.30
C TRP A 575 28.83 -3.81 6.89
N ALA A 576 29.88 -4.58 7.24
CA ALA A 576 29.75 -5.91 7.81
C ALA A 576 29.23 -5.90 9.25
N TYR A 577 29.70 -4.99 10.08
CA TYR A 577 29.49 -4.98 11.53
C TYR A 577 28.62 -3.81 12.05
N GLY A 578 28.33 -2.78 11.23
CA GLY A 578 27.50 -1.64 11.61
C GLY A 578 28.09 -0.87 12.79
N GLU A 579 27.28 -0.60 13.83
CA GLU A 579 27.73 0.16 15.02
C GLU A 579 28.85 -0.53 15.82
N GLU A 580 29.06 -1.83 15.67
CA GLU A 580 30.14 -2.57 16.32
C GLU A 580 31.48 -2.48 15.58
N ALA A 581 31.49 -1.94 14.35
CA ALA A 581 32.68 -1.83 13.52
C ALA A 581 33.80 -1.04 14.21
N GLN A 582 33.46 0.08 14.84
CA GLN A 582 34.41 0.93 15.54
C GLN A 582 35.08 0.20 16.72
N SER A 583 34.27 -0.54 17.51
CA SER A 583 34.80 -1.32 18.62
C SER A 583 35.76 -2.44 18.16
N LYS A 584 35.45 -3.09 17.04
CA LYS A 584 36.35 -4.12 16.46
C LYS A 584 37.62 -3.51 15.86
N LEU A 585 37.53 -2.37 15.19
CA LEU A 585 38.66 -1.64 14.67
C LEU A 585 39.61 -1.19 15.81
N ASP A 586 39.04 -0.64 16.87
CA ASP A 586 39.80 -0.21 18.06
C ASP A 586 40.50 -1.40 18.75
N ALA A 587 39.79 -2.55 18.85
CA ALA A 587 40.35 -3.77 19.42
C ALA A 587 41.51 -4.34 18.55
N MET A 588 41.35 -4.35 17.24
CA MET A 588 42.36 -4.84 16.30
C MET A 588 43.59 -3.90 16.30
N THR A 589 43.34 -2.59 16.27
CA THR A 589 44.41 -1.58 16.35
C THR A 589 45.17 -1.69 17.67
N GLY A 590 44.46 -1.86 18.77
CA GLY A 590 45.05 -2.09 20.09
C GLY A 590 45.89 -3.36 20.17
N GLN A 591 45.44 -4.47 19.58
CA GLN A 591 46.25 -5.70 19.50
C GLN A 591 47.51 -5.54 18.68
N VAL A 592 47.41 -4.88 17.51
CA VAL A 592 48.59 -4.62 16.67
C VAL A 592 49.60 -3.75 17.39
N LEU A 593 49.15 -2.65 18.03
CA LEU A 593 50.02 -1.76 18.79
C LEU A 593 50.69 -2.47 19.99
N GLN A 594 49.91 -3.22 20.75
CA GLN A 594 50.42 -3.98 21.89
C GLN A 594 51.46 -5.03 21.43
N THR A 595 51.20 -5.75 20.35
CA THR A 595 52.17 -6.73 19.82
C THR A 595 53.45 -6.06 19.31
N LEU A 596 53.31 -4.91 18.66
CA LEU A 596 54.49 -4.13 18.22
C LEU A 596 55.31 -3.56 19.36
N GLU A 597 54.67 -3.23 20.51
CA GLU A 597 55.37 -2.77 21.72
C GLU A 597 56.08 -3.91 22.46
N GLU A 598 55.48 -5.10 22.50
CA GLU A 598 56.00 -6.26 23.22
C GLU A 598 57.04 -7.05 22.43
N THR A 599 57.17 -6.83 21.11
CA THR A 599 58.06 -7.59 20.22
C THR A 599 59.38 -6.87 19.95
N GLU A 600 60.48 -7.59 19.99
CA GLU A 600 61.81 -7.08 19.63
C GLU A 600 61.83 -6.53 18.19
N PRO A 601 62.55 -5.40 17.92
CA PRO A 601 62.50 -4.72 16.62
C PRO A 601 62.80 -5.60 15.40
N GLU A 602 63.61 -6.62 15.55
CA GLU A 602 63.97 -7.56 14.46
C GLU A 602 62.88 -8.60 14.15
N GLN A 603 61.97 -8.84 15.06
CA GLN A 603 60.86 -9.82 14.92
C GLN A 603 59.52 -9.17 14.63
N ARG A 604 59.39 -7.83 14.70
CA ARG A 604 58.15 -7.09 14.51
C ARG A 604 57.50 -7.36 13.17
N GLY A 605 58.30 -7.52 12.11
CA GLY A 605 57.78 -7.81 10.78
C GLY A 605 57.07 -9.17 10.68
N GLN A 606 57.66 -10.22 11.28
CA GLN A 606 57.08 -11.57 11.27
C GLN A 606 55.81 -11.68 12.15
N GLU A 607 55.80 -10.96 13.29
CA GLU A 607 54.64 -10.99 14.17
C GLU A 607 53.46 -10.16 13.60
N LEU A 608 53.76 -9.01 12.96
CA LEU A 608 52.78 -8.26 12.22
C LEU A 608 52.17 -9.09 11.07
N GLU A 609 53.04 -9.83 10.39
CA GLU A 609 52.65 -10.75 9.32
C GLU A 609 51.70 -11.84 9.84
N SER A 610 51.98 -12.43 11.02
CA SER A 610 51.13 -13.43 11.64
C SER A 610 49.77 -12.89 12.12
N LEU A 611 49.74 -11.64 12.59
CA LEU A 611 48.50 -10.95 13.00
C LEU A 611 47.65 -10.59 11.78
N LEU A 612 48.25 -10.13 10.70
CA LEU A 612 47.58 -9.84 9.44
C LEU A 612 47.06 -11.11 8.76
N GLU A 613 47.76 -12.24 8.86
CA GLU A 613 47.27 -13.54 8.40
C GLU A 613 46.07 -14.00 9.22
N ARG A 614 46.07 -13.83 10.55
CA ARG A 614 44.93 -14.10 11.41
C ARG A 614 43.73 -13.22 11.05
N GLY A 615 43.93 -11.93 10.79
CA GLY A 615 42.91 -11.00 10.32
C GLY A 615 42.34 -11.38 8.93
N ARG A 616 43.18 -11.94 8.03
CA ARG A 616 42.75 -12.45 6.73
C ARG A 616 41.84 -13.66 6.85
N TRP A 617 42.10 -14.57 7.81
CA TRP A 617 41.19 -15.71 8.12
C TRP A 617 39.83 -15.26 8.65
N GLN A 618 39.76 -14.10 9.27
CA GLN A 618 38.48 -13.48 9.65
C GLN A 618 37.78 -12.77 8.47
N GLY A 619 38.36 -12.84 7.26
CA GLY A 619 37.74 -12.42 6.02
C GLY A 619 37.60 -10.91 5.84
N VAL A 620 38.23 -10.12 6.68
CA VAL A 620 38.02 -8.67 6.78
C VAL A 620 39.21 -7.86 6.29
N ILE A 621 40.42 -8.42 6.26
CA ILE A 621 41.65 -7.70 5.95
C ILE A 621 42.42 -8.37 4.82
N ASP A 622 42.74 -7.67 3.75
CA ASP A 622 43.73 -8.08 2.73
C ASP A 622 45.13 -7.60 3.14
N ARG A 623 45.97 -8.58 3.45
CA ARG A 623 47.33 -8.41 3.95
C ARG A 623 48.20 -7.57 3.02
N ASP A 624 48.23 -7.92 1.74
CA ASP A 624 49.15 -7.33 0.78
C ASP A 624 48.83 -5.86 0.53
N ALA A 625 47.53 -5.52 0.56
CA ALA A 625 47.07 -4.15 0.45
C ALA A 625 47.38 -3.30 1.68
N VAL A 626 47.31 -3.86 2.90
CA VAL A 626 47.66 -3.15 4.14
C VAL A 626 49.19 -2.88 4.21
N LEU A 627 50.00 -3.87 3.83
CA LEU A 627 51.45 -3.69 3.82
C LEU A 627 51.89 -2.66 2.78
N GLN A 628 51.36 -2.72 1.57
CA GLN A 628 51.66 -1.74 0.53
C GLN A 628 51.25 -0.32 0.96
N HIS A 629 50.06 -0.20 1.57
CA HIS A 629 49.60 1.11 2.03
C HIS A 629 50.39 1.67 3.22
N LEU A 630 50.83 0.81 4.16
CA LEU A 630 51.76 1.20 5.23
C LEU A 630 53.11 1.67 4.67
N GLU A 631 53.67 1.00 3.67
CA GLU A 631 54.90 1.40 3.02
C GLU A 631 54.75 2.73 2.25
N GLU A 632 53.65 2.90 1.52
CA GLU A 632 53.33 4.13 0.80
C GLU A 632 53.11 5.31 1.77
N HIS A 633 52.37 5.08 2.86
CA HIS A 633 52.14 6.12 3.89
C HIS A 633 53.39 6.49 4.68
N LEU A 634 54.25 5.51 5.00
CA LEU A 634 55.53 5.79 5.62
C LEU A 634 56.46 6.56 4.68
N ALA A 635 56.43 6.24 3.39
CA ALA A 635 57.17 6.98 2.37
C ALA A 635 56.64 8.41 2.17
N GLU A 636 55.32 8.59 2.26
CA GLU A 636 54.64 9.88 2.12
C GLU A 636 54.80 10.74 3.38
N LEU A 637 54.69 10.15 4.56
CA LEU A 637 55.03 10.80 5.83
C LEU A 637 56.51 11.23 5.90
N SER A 638 57.45 10.42 5.39
CA SER A 638 58.86 10.81 5.28
C SER A 638 59.05 11.98 4.33
N ARG A 639 58.35 12.02 3.19
CA ARG A 639 58.39 13.15 2.25
C ARG A 639 57.72 14.41 2.81
N LEU A 640 56.64 14.26 3.60
CA LEU A 640 55.95 15.36 4.25
C LEU A 640 56.76 15.96 5.38
N LEU A 641 57.53 15.15 6.11
CA LEU A 641 58.49 15.63 7.14
C LEU A 641 59.68 16.38 6.56
N GLU A 642 59.98 16.22 5.27
CA GLU A 642 61.02 16.99 4.54
C GLU A 642 60.47 18.32 3.97
N ARG A 643 59.16 18.55 3.94
CA ARG A 643 58.52 19.80 3.48
C ARG A 643 58.35 20.79 4.63
N SER A 644 58.25 22.08 4.31
CA SER A 644 58.00 23.12 5.29
C SER A 644 56.59 22.91 5.93
N GLU A 645 56.48 23.15 7.24
CA GLU A 645 55.24 22.99 8.01
C GLU A 645 54.02 23.72 7.40
N ASP A 646 54.25 24.87 6.77
CA ASP A 646 53.20 25.69 6.14
C ASP A 646 52.58 25.03 4.89
N ALA A 647 53.37 24.31 4.10
CA ALA A 647 52.89 23.62 2.90
C ALA A 647 51.97 22.42 3.24
N VAL A 648 52.33 21.70 4.31
CA VAL A 648 51.54 20.55 4.83
C VAL A 648 50.21 21.00 5.36
N LEU A 649 50.15 22.14 6.02
CA LEU A 649 48.96 22.71 6.60
C LEU A 649 47.97 23.21 5.53
N LEU A 650 48.47 23.83 4.48
CA LEU A 650 47.64 24.31 3.38
C LEU A 650 46.98 23.14 2.64
N GLU A 651 47.70 22.04 2.47
CA GLU A 651 47.19 20.83 1.83
C GLU A 651 46.15 20.11 2.69
N LEU A 652 46.37 20.02 4.00
CA LEU A 652 45.39 19.47 4.96
C LEU A 652 44.10 20.31 5.06
N GLU A 653 44.18 21.62 4.95
CA GLU A 653 43.02 22.50 4.98
C GLU A 653 42.20 22.44 3.69
N GLN A 654 42.85 22.33 2.53
CA GLN A 654 42.22 22.10 1.24
C GLN A 654 41.53 20.74 1.18
N GLU A 655 42.16 19.67 1.69
CA GLU A 655 41.53 18.35 1.79
C GLU A 655 40.34 18.37 2.76
N ARG A 656 40.43 19.05 3.89
CA ARG A 656 39.30 19.20 4.83
C ARG A 656 38.11 19.89 4.17
N GLU A 657 38.31 20.95 3.39
CA GLU A 657 37.26 21.63 2.65
C GLU A 657 36.61 20.71 1.60
N ARG A 658 37.41 19.98 0.83
CA ARG A 658 36.95 19.02 -0.16
C ARG A 658 36.09 17.92 0.47
N VAL A 659 36.56 17.33 1.58
CA VAL A 659 35.83 16.30 2.32
C VAL A 659 34.51 16.84 2.91
N THR A 660 34.56 18.06 3.45
CA THR A 660 33.35 18.70 4.02
C THR A 660 32.33 19.03 2.93
N GLU A 661 32.76 19.46 1.77
CA GLU A 661 31.87 19.76 0.65
C GLU A 661 31.31 18.50 -0.03
N ALA A 662 32.12 17.46 -0.12
CA ALA A 662 31.66 16.13 -0.56
C ALA A 662 30.61 15.53 0.40
N LEU A 663 30.86 15.63 1.71
CA LEU A 663 29.89 15.21 2.74
C LEU A 663 28.58 16.02 2.69
N ARG A 664 28.66 17.33 2.44
CA ARG A 664 27.44 18.15 2.26
C ARG A 664 26.63 17.76 1.03
N ARG A 665 27.30 17.34 -0.04
CA ARG A 665 26.62 16.93 -1.29
C ARG A 665 26.05 15.52 -1.22
N GLN A 666 26.79 14.59 -0.62
CA GLN A 666 26.43 13.17 -0.59
C GLN A 666 25.59 12.77 0.64
N HIS A 667 25.82 13.39 1.78
CA HIS A 667 25.21 13.07 3.07
C HIS A 667 24.87 14.34 3.87
N PRO A 668 23.85 15.13 3.44
CA PRO A 668 23.51 16.40 4.09
C PRO A 668 23.09 16.26 5.56
N GLU A 669 22.56 15.10 5.95
CA GLU A 669 22.17 14.81 7.33
C GLU A 669 23.40 14.64 8.24
N ILE A 670 24.43 13.94 7.76
CA ILE A 670 25.69 13.76 8.50
C ILE A 670 26.43 15.10 8.60
N ALA A 671 26.46 15.88 7.53
CA ALA A 671 27.06 17.21 7.54
C ALA A 671 26.37 18.16 8.53
N SER A 672 25.05 18.10 8.60
CA SER A 672 24.23 18.86 9.58
C SER A 672 24.50 18.43 11.03
N TYR A 673 24.59 17.12 11.27
CA TYR A 673 24.93 16.56 12.58
C TYR A 673 26.31 16.98 13.04
N LEU A 674 27.34 16.85 12.19
CA LEU A 674 28.71 17.26 12.50
C LEU A 674 28.83 18.77 12.74
N ALA A 675 28.08 19.59 12.00
CA ALA A 675 28.04 21.03 12.21
C ALA A 675 27.36 21.39 13.57
N ALA A 676 26.30 20.69 13.94
CA ALA A 676 25.59 20.92 15.20
C ALA A 676 26.37 20.48 16.44
N HIS A 677 27.25 19.47 16.33
CA HIS A 677 28.01 18.91 17.44
C HIS A 677 29.50 19.26 17.38
N ARG A 678 29.88 20.24 16.55
CA ARG A 678 31.26 20.63 16.33
C ARG A 678 32.00 20.97 17.61
N GLU A 679 31.42 21.78 18.49
CA GLU A 679 32.05 22.19 19.75
C GLU A 679 32.24 20.99 20.70
N GLU A 680 31.34 20.05 20.74
CA GLU A 680 31.44 18.84 21.57
C GLU A 680 32.56 17.91 21.05
N LEU A 681 32.66 17.75 19.73
CA LEU A 681 33.72 16.98 19.08
C LEU A 681 35.10 17.63 19.26
N GLU A 682 35.21 18.96 19.14
CA GLU A 682 36.46 19.71 19.42
C GLU A 682 36.86 19.58 20.89
N GLN A 683 35.91 19.64 21.85
CA GLN A 683 36.22 19.44 23.27
C GLN A 683 36.64 18.00 23.59
N ARG A 684 36.02 16.98 22.96
CA ARG A 684 36.45 15.58 23.11
C ARG A 684 37.85 15.37 22.55
N PHE A 685 38.16 15.93 21.40
CA PHE A 685 39.50 15.87 20.79
C PHE A 685 40.56 16.56 21.67
N GLN A 686 40.28 17.76 22.20
CA GLN A 686 41.16 18.46 23.11
C GLN A 686 41.43 17.67 24.40
N ARG A 687 40.42 16.95 24.95
CA ARG A 687 40.59 16.12 26.15
C ARG A 687 41.42 14.87 25.89
N LYS A 688 41.28 14.27 24.70
CA LYS A 688 41.90 13.00 24.36
C LYS A 688 43.35 13.21 23.83
N TYR A 689 43.62 14.34 23.16
CA TYR A 689 44.89 14.66 22.50
C TYR A 689 45.30 16.11 22.74
N PRO A 690 45.66 16.51 23.99
CA PRO A 690 45.87 17.90 24.36
C PRO A 690 47.03 18.55 23.60
N GLU A 691 48.13 17.84 23.40
CA GLU A 691 49.34 18.36 22.70
C GLU A 691 49.06 18.60 21.20
N ALA A 692 48.37 17.66 20.54
CA ALA A 692 47.98 17.80 19.14
C ALA A 692 46.93 18.93 18.94
N ALA A 693 46.00 19.07 19.86
CA ALA A 693 44.99 20.12 19.81
C ALA A 693 45.60 21.52 20.01
N GLN A 694 46.59 21.64 20.91
CA GLN A 694 47.33 22.89 21.13
C GLN A 694 48.16 23.25 19.88
N HIS A 695 48.83 22.28 19.30
CA HIS A 695 49.63 22.48 18.09
C HIS A 695 48.78 22.92 16.90
N ILE A 696 47.65 22.26 16.66
CA ILE A 696 46.66 22.65 15.64
C ILE A 696 46.10 24.06 15.88
N HIS A 697 45.89 24.44 17.13
CA HIS A 697 45.41 25.76 17.50
C HIS A 697 46.43 26.86 17.22
N GLU A 698 47.69 26.63 17.56
CA GLU A 698 48.82 27.55 17.28
C GLU A 698 49.04 27.72 15.77
N LEU A 699 48.92 26.64 15.00
CA LEU A 699 49.03 26.64 13.56
C LEU A 699 47.90 27.41 12.89
N ARG A 700 46.63 27.23 13.35
CA ARG A 700 45.48 28.03 12.89
C ARG A 700 45.62 29.50 13.16
N GLN A 701 46.23 29.90 14.28
CA GLN A 701 46.50 31.30 14.59
C GLN A 701 47.52 31.91 13.65
N ARG A 702 48.54 31.16 13.21
CA ARG A 702 49.54 31.61 12.22
C ARG A 702 48.94 31.79 10.83
N LEU A 703 48.06 30.88 10.37
CA LEU A 703 47.40 30.96 9.07
C LEU A 703 46.39 32.12 8.94
N HIS A 704 45.84 32.63 10.05
CA HIS A 704 44.89 33.74 10.06
C HIS A 704 45.55 35.10 10.36
N GLN A 705 46.87 35.16 10.48
CA GLN A 705 47.58 36.46 10.53
C GLN A 705 47.79 36.94 9.09
N PRO A 706 47.31 38.16 8.73
CA PRO A 706 47.51 38.70 7.39
C PRO A 706 49.00 38.83 7.12
N THR A 707 49.43 38.31 5.99
CA THR A 707 50.80 38.42 5.51
C THR A 707 51.19 39.90 5.35
N GLU A 708 52.46 40.24 5.60
CA GLU A 708 52.97 41.64 5.51
C GLU A 708 52.76 42.30 4.12
N GLU A 709 52.44 41.51 3.10
CA GLU A 709 52.07 42.02 1.77
C GLU A 709 50.63 42.55 1.69
N GLU A 710 49.64 41.93 2.37
CA GLU A 710 48.25 42.42 2.41
C GLU A 710 48.11 43.70 3.21
N THR A 711 48.99 43.95 4.17
CA THR A 711 49.01 45.20 4.96
C THR A 711 49.58 46.37 4.19
N LYS A 712 50.32 46.15 3.07
CA LYS A 712 50.83 47.21 2.19
C LYS A 712 49.89 47.63 1.08
N GLU A 713 48.91 46.84 0.71
CA GLU A 713 47.86 47.22 -0.26
C GLU A 713 46.68 47.98 0.35
N GLN A 714 46.55 48.00 1.67
CA GLN A 714 45.49 48.76 2.36
C GLN A 714 46.00 50.10 2.96
N ARG A 715 47.22 50.53 2.64
CA ARG A 715 47.71 51.91 2.86
C ARG A 715 48.01 52.53 1.49
#